data_b5771c7992b8d9ca4cbc2dc29c15300c
#
_entry.id   b5771c7992b8d9ca4cbc2dc29c15300c
#
_cell.length_a   1.000
_cell.length_b   1.000
_cell.length_c   1.000
_cell.angle_alpha   90.00
_cell.angle_beta   90.00
_cell.angle_gamma   90.00
#
_symmetry.space_group_name_H-M   'P 1'
#
loop_
_entity.id
_entity.type
_entity.pdbx_description
1 polymer ?
#
loop_
_entity_poly.entity_id
_entity_poly.type
_entity_poly.pdbx_seq_one_letter_code
_entity_poly.pdbx_strand_id
1 'polypeptide(L)'
;MNTRFSLAKNIFIGVLGVLAFFATSAASAQVWRSAGLTGGDVRALALDPHHSDILYLGTTDGHIFGSVDAGATWKLLGLAGANSNAVVTNLIVDPRIVDPQKRARIYASTWTRETASEGGGVFISDDGGMTWRESGLHGHAVRALAQAHANPDELVAGALDGVFISRDGGASWNRITPAGDTELRNFDSLAIDPADADIIYAGTFHLPWKTIDGGKHWAAIHDGMIDDSDVLSLALDETNPQRVFASACSGIYRSDSSGGQWEKIEGIPYSSRRTLAIRQDPAEPAVLYAGTTEGLWKSADAGKSWARISPADWIVNALLLAPNRESSGASRLVIGTERQGVVVSDDGGLHFRAANEGFFHRRVLAVAVDSRDARRVAAVLSNAPEAVVVSEDGGATWTTMDEGLGGASVRSIYSAADGWWAALTAGGLARYDDAKQRWMRAGMFLQDGSQTSREDIAPEAGHGRPVVNDVFTSGTAWLTATDQGLFESRDQGRTWNALRFGPGELPVQSVRASADGRVIRLVSSRGMVFSDDAGRSWSWHDLPLESGGALKLEWSGESTLLVAAQTGVYISRDAGWSWGREQAGLPGARAQELLLLPGLWLASMESSGLYASRDEGLSWARVRNKSTANGAETAGEVEFPALAAEESQRIFAGSASEGLYLLEFGRVLSAAARKNNEEPAPSGH
;
A
#
# COMPACT_ATOMS: atom_id res chain seq x y z
N MET A 1 66.61 -8.68 -61.89
CA MET A 1 67.65 -7.66 -62.07
C MET A 1 67.66 -6.80 -60.85
N ASN A 2 68.73 -6.95 -60.08
CA ASN A 2 69.30 -6.06 -59.08
C ASN A 2 68.43 -5.40 -58.00
N THR A 3 68.54 -5.90 -56.78
CA THR A 3 69.54 -5.63 -55.71
C THR A 3 69.51 -4.18 -55.18
N ARG A 4 69.18 -3.95 -53.89
CA ARG A 4 70.07 -3.72 -52.75
C ARG A 4 69.31 -3.16 -51.53
N PHE A 5 69.40 -3.86 -50.43
CA PHE A 5 69.93 -3.55 -49.12
C PHE A 5 70.08 -2.08 -48.68
N SER A 6 69.58 -1.76 -47.48
CA SER A 6 70.30 -1.20 -46.34
C SER A 6 69.33 -0.93 -45.17
N LEU A 7 69.38 -1.61 -44.11
CA LEU A 7 69.96 -1.46 -42.75
C LEU A 7 69.70 -0.16 -42.02
N ALA A 8 69.02 -0.33 -40.91
CA ALA A 8 69.25 0.16 -39.56
C ALA A 8 68.58 1.47 -39.08
N LYS A 9 67.82 1.48 -38.06
CA LYS A 9 68.26 1.64 -36.67
C LYS A 9 67.02 1.64 -35.70
N ASN A 10 67.21 0.90 -34.69
CA ASN A 10 66.27 0.84 -33.50
C ASN A 10 66.13 2.21 -32.82
N ILE A 11 64.90 2.60 -32.58
CA ILE A 11 64.59 3.48 -31.44
C ILE A 11 63.45 2.81 -30.65
N PHE A 12 63.78 2.29 -29.47
CA PHE A 12 62.84 1.85 -28.45
C PHE A 12 62.23 3.11 -27.82
N ILE A 13 60.96 3.33 -28.05
CA ILE A 13 60.16 4.20 -27.20
C ILE A 13 59.17 3.30 -26.47
N GLY A 14 59.43 3.10 -25.18
CA GLY A 14 58.55 2.38 -24.29
C GLY A 14 57.27 3.20 -24.08
N VAL A 15 56.14 2.71 -24.60
CA VAL A 15 54.82 3.15 -24.23
C VAL A 15 54.42 2.29 -23.02
N LEU A 16 54.48 2.88 -21.80
CA LEU A 16 53.84 2.33 -20.65
C LEU A 16 52.33 2.40 -20.89
N GLY A 17 51.75 1.31 -21.33
CA GLY A 17 50.29 1.13 -21.36
C GLY A 17 49.79 0.96 -19.92
N VAL A 18 49.18 2.00 -19.38
CA VAL A 18 48.35 1.89 -18.16
C VAL A 18 47.13 1.06 -18.56
N LEU A 19 47.16 -0.24 -18.30
CA LEU A 19 45.98 -1.10 -18.28
C LEU A 19 45.14 -0.69 -17.07
N ALA A 20 44.18 0.20 -17.28
CA ALA A 20 43.08 0.42 -16.34
C ALA A 20 42.26 -0.88 -16.33
N PHE A 21 42.50 -1.72 -15.33
CA PHE A 21 41.57 -2.78 -14.96
C PHE A 21 40.30 -2.09 -14.49
N PHE A 22 39.32 -1.96 -15.37
CA PHE A 22 37.94 -1.83 -14.95
C PHE A 22 37.58 -3.16 -14.30
N ALA A 23 37.78 -3.25 -12.99
CA ALA A 23 37.10 -4.25 -12.19
C ALA A 23 35.58 -3.98 -12.31
N THR A 24 34.96 -4.65 -13.26
CA THR A 24 33.53 -4.82 -13.25
C THR A 24 33.24 -5.56 -11.95
N SER A 25 32.87 -4.82 -10.90
CA SER A 25 32.31 -5.39 -9.70
C SER A 25 31.06 -6.16 -10.16
N ALA A 26 31.17 -7.49 -10.17
CA ALA A 26 30.01 -8.35 -10.28
C ALA A 26 29.06 -7.91 -9.16
N ALA A 27 28.03 -7.17 -9.51
CA ALA A 27 26.94 -6.85 -8.59
C ALA A 27 26.39 -8.20 -8.13
N SER A 28 26.69 -8.59 -6.90
CA SER A 28 26.06 -9.78 -6.32
C SER A 28 24.57 -9.56 -6.45
N ALA A 29 23.89 -10.52 -7.07
CA ALA A 29 22.45 -10.45 -7.26
C ALA A 29 21.80 -10.26 -5.90
N GLN A 30 21.19 -9.11 -5.70
CA GLN A 30 20.38 -8.83 -4.53
C GLN A 30 19.06 -9.57 -4.73
N VAL A 31 18.69 -10.39 -3.76
CA VAL A 31 17.43 -11.15 -3.82
C VAL A 31 16.44 -10.47 -2.89
N TRP A 32 15.41 -9.90 -3.48
CA TRP A 32 14.24 -9.45 -2.76
C TRP A 32 13.32 -10.65 -2.53
N ARG A 33 12.89 -10.82 -1.30
CA ARG A 33 11.86 -11.81 -0.95
C ARG A 33 10.72 -11.09 -0.27
N SER A 34 9.49 -11.44 -0.60
CA SER A 34 8.36 -11.06 0.25
C SER A 34 8.53 -11.68 1.62
N ALA A 35 8.33 -10.89 2.67
CA ALA A 35 8.40 -11.31 4.06
C ALA A 35 7.00 -11.70 4.59
N GLY A 36 6.19 -12.39 3.79
CA GLY A 36 5.01 -13.13 4.23
C GLY A 36 3.79 -12.33 4.68
N LEU A 37 3.79 -11.00 4.60
CA LEU A 37 2.60 -10.19 4.91
C LEU A 37 1.63 -10.21 3.73
N THR A 38 0.80 -11.25 3.65
CA THR A 38 -0.19 -11.43 2.58
C THR A 38 -1.52 -10.72 2.87
N GLY A 39 -2.32 -10.48 1.82
CA GLY A 39 -3.60 -9.78 1.88
C GLY A 39 -3.50 -8.32 1.49
N GLY A 40 -4.58 -7.58 1.68
CA GLY A 40 -4.67 -6.17 1.31
C GLY A 40 -6.09 -5.76 0.93
N ASP A 41 -6.20 -4.62 0.25
CA ASP A 41 -7.47 -4.04 -0.19
C ASP A 41 -7.83 -4.53 -1.59
N VAL A 42 -8.92 -5.30 -1.69
CA VAL A 42 -9.49 -5.77 -2.96
C VAL A 42 -10.69 -4.91 -3.32
N ARG A 43 -10.68 -4.31 -4.51
CA ARG A 43 -11.75 -3.44 -4.99
C ARG A 43 -12.61 -4.07 -6.09
N ALA A 44 -12.01 -4.86 -6.93
CA ALA A 44 -12.71 -5.53 -8.03
C ALA A 44 -12.30 -7.00 -8.10
N LEU A 45 -13.21 -7.84 -8.54
CA LEU A 45 -12.99 -9.25 -8.82
C LEU A 45 -13.61 -9.60 -10.17
N ALA A 46 -12.94 -10.43 -10.98
CA ALA A 46 -13.46 -10.99 -12.20
C ALA A 46 -13.11 -12.47 -12.33
N LEU A 47 -14.02 -13.23 -12.96
CA LEU A 47 -13.87 -14.62 -13.29
C LEU A 47 -13.72 -14.75 -14.81
N ASP A 48 -12.82 -15.63 -15.26
CA ASP A 48 -12.83 -16.07 -16.65
C ASP A 48 -14.10 -16.91 -16.89
N PRO A 49 -14.98 -16.51 -17.84
CA PRO A 49 -16.26 -17.18 -18.05
C PRO A 49 -16.14 -18.63 -18.55
N HIS A 50 -14.98 -19.02 -19.09
CA HIS A 50 -14.71 -20.37 -19.61
C HIS A 50 -13.87 -21.23 -18.66
N HIS A 51 -13.13 -20.59 -17.73
CA HIS A 51 -12.19 -21.25 -16.84
C HIS A 51 -12.41 -20.79 -15.40
N SER A 52 -13.26 -21.48 -14.66
CA SER A 52 -13.64 -21.13 -13.28
C SER A 52 -12.47 -21.13 -12.27
N ASP A 53 -11.28 -21.58 -12.68
CA ASP A 53 -10.07 -21.52 -11.88
C ASP A 53 -9.26 -20.25 -12.14
N ILE A 54 -9.59 -19.48 -13.19
CA ILE A 54 -8.89 -18.26 -13.55
C ILE A 54 -9.66 -17.06 -13.01
N LEU A 55 -9.03 -16.35 -12.09
CA LEU A 55 -9.59 -15.18 -11.41
C LEU A 55 -8.65 -13.98 -11.56
N TYR A 56 -9.23 -12.79 -11.50
CA TYR A 56 -8.50 -11.53 -11.48
C TYR A 56 -9.01 -10.66 -10.32
N LEU A 57 -8.12 -9.92 -9.70
CA LEU A 57 -8.48 -8.90 -8.71
C LEU A 57 -7.80 -7.57 -9.03
N GLY A 58 -8.45 -6.48 -8.67
CA GLY A 58 -7.96 -5.12 -8.77
C GLY A 58 -7.94 -4.43 -7.41
N THR A 59 -6.99 -3.53 -7.22
CA THR A 59 -6.69 -2.87 -5.96
C THR A 59 -6.97 -1.35 -5.98
N THR A 60 -6.73 -0.68 -4.86
CA THR A 60 -6.88 0.78 -4.70
C THR A 60 -5.76 1.61 -5.32
N ASP A 61 -4.75 0.99 -5.88
CA ASP A 61 -3.58 1.65 -6.47
C ASP A 61 -3.24 1.12 -7.87
N GLY A 62 -4.23 0.53 -8.56
CA GLY A 62 -4.14 0.11 -9.96
C GLY A 62 -3.53 -1.27 -10.17
N HIS A 63 -3.03 -1.95 -9.15
CA HIS A 63 -2.45 -3.28 -9.33
C HIS A 63 -3.50 -4.31 -9.70
N ILE A 64 -3.14 -5.18 -10.63
CA ILE A 64 -3.95 -6.32 -11.07
C ILE A 64 -3.20 -7.60 -10.73
N PHE A 65 -3.86 -8.48 -10.00
CA PHE A 65 -3.37 -9.82 -9.69
C PHE A 65 -4.23 -10.86 -10.41
N GLY A 66 -3.63 -11.98 -10.76
CA GLY A 66 -4.31 -13.13 -11.35
C GLY A 66 -4.07 -14.40 -10.57
N SER A 67 -5.07 -15.27 -10.55
CA SER A 67 -5.00 -16.63 -10.02
C SER A 67 -5.35 -17.59 -11.15
N VAL A 68 -4.73 -18.78 -11.17
CA VAL A 68 -5.03 -19.90 -12.08
C VAL A 68 -5.45 -21.17 -11.35
N ASP A 69 -5.68 -21.04 -10.05
CA ASP A 69 -6.00 -22.14 -9.14
C ASP A 69 -7.20 -21.81 -8.22
N ALA A 70 -8.18 -21.13 -8.80
CA ALA A 70 -9.44 -20.75 -8.17
C ALA A 70 -9.26 -19.87 -6.91
N GLY A 71 -8.25 -19.00 -6.92
CA GLY A 71 -7.97 -18.07 -5.85
C GLY A 71 -7.10 -18.66 -4.73
N ALA A 72 -6.54 -19.86 -4.90
CA ALA A 72 -5.63 -20.40 -3.89
C ALA A 72 -4.32 -19.60 -3.81
N THR A 73 -3.77 -19.25 -4.99
CA THR A 73 -2.59 -18.39 -5.08
C THR A 73 -2.79 -17.24 -6.07
N TRP A 74 -2.10 -16.12 -5.84
CA TRP A 74 -2.17 -14.93 -6.66
C TRP A 74 -0.79 -14.51 -7.16
N LYS A 75 -0.77 -13.92 -8.34
CA LYS A 75 0.45 -13.36 -8.93
C LYS A 75 0.16 -11.95 -9.43
N LEU A 76 1.04 -11.02 -9.11
CA LEU A 76 1.01 -9.68 -9.70
C LEU A 76 1.21 -9.80 -11.22
N LEU A 77 0.26 -9.27 -12.00
CA LEU A 77 0.28 -9.27 -13.46
C LEU A 77 0.75 -7.93 -14.01
N GLY A 78 0.19 -6.82 -13.52
CA GLY A 78 0.50 -5.50 -14.02
C GLY A 78 -0.26 -4.40 -13.31
N LEU A 79 -0.21 -3.20 -13.89
CA LEU A 79 -0.84 -2.00 -13.39
C LEU A 79 -1.84 -1.47 -14.43
N ALA A 80 -3.11 -1.36 -14.07
CA ALA A 80 -4.12 -0.71 -14.91
C ALA A 80 -4.12 0.79 -14.60
N GLY A 81 -3.59 1.58 -15.54
CA GLY A 81 -3.41 3.02 -15.38
C GLY A 81 -1.96 3.46 -15.43
N ALA A 82 -1.75 4.76 -15.50
CA ALA A 82 -0.41 5.33 -15.65
C ALA A 82 0.34 5.50 -14.32
N ASN A 83 -0.35 5.38 -13.18
CA ASN A 83 0.23 5.62 -11.86
C ASN A 83 -0.48 4.82 -10.76
N SER A 84 0.15 4.72 -9.61
CA SER A 84 -0.34 4.02 -8.42
C SER A 84 -1.47 4.73 -7.66
N ASN A 85 -2.07 5.79 -8.21
CA ASN A 85 -3.19 6.51 -7.61
C ASN A 85 -4.56 6.08 -8.19
N ALA A 86 -4.55 5.19 -9.19
CA ALA A 86 -5.74 4.71 -9.87
C ALA A 86 -6.42 3.59 -9.06
N VAL A 87 -7.64 3.81 -8.61
CA VAL A 87 -8.48 2.77 -7.98
C VAL A 87 -9.16 1.96 -9.07
N VAL A 88 -8.96 0.65 -9.08
CA VAL A 88 -9.66 -0.27 -9.99
C VAL A 88 -11.07 -0.51 -9.47
N THR A 89 -12.09 -0.06 -10.20
CA THR A 89 -13.49 -0.18 -9.77
C THR A 89 -14.18 -1.41 -10.34
N ASN A 90 -13.87 -1.76 -11.59
CA ASN A 90 -14.40 -2.96 -12.23
C ASN A 90 -13.33 -3.67 -13.03
N LEU A 91 -13.49 -4.98 -13.15
CA LEU A 91 -12.77 -5.85 -14.06
C LEU A 91 -13.80 -6.69 -14.84
N ILE A 92 -13.61 -6.81 -16.15
CA ILE A 92 -14.44 -7.64 -17.01
C ILE A 92 -13.52 -8.50 -17.88
N VAL A 93 -13.73 -9.81 -17.90
CA VAL A 93 -13.06 -10.73 -18.82
C VAL A 93 -13.95 -10.94 -20.04
N ASP A 94 -13.43 -10.64 -21.22
CA ASP A 94 -14.18 -10.78 -22.49
C ASP A 94 -14.52 -12.24 -22.78
N PRO A 95 -15.82 -12.60 -22.90
CA PRO A 95 -16.24 -14.00 -23.05
C PRO A 95 -15.94 -14.59 -24.43
N ARG A 96 -15.44 -13.82 -25.40
CA ARG A 96 -15.21 -14.30 -26.77
C ARG A 96 -13.92 -15.10 -26.95
N ILE A 97 -12.97 -14.98 -26.04
CA ILE A 97 -11.69 -15.68 -26.12
C ILE A 97 -11.79 -17.01 -25.39
N VAL A 98 -12.09 -18.05 -26.16
CA VAL A 98 -12.25 -19.43 -25.66
C VAL A 98 -10.96 -20.25 -25.78
N ASP A 99 -9.98 -19.80 -26.57
CA ASP A 99 -8.73 -20.52 -26.83
C ASP A 99 -7.79 -20.43 -25.61
N PRO A 100 -7.50 -21.55 -24.93
CA PRO A 100 -6.62 -21.54 -23.74
C PRO A 100 -5.16 -21.14 -24.05
N GLN A 101 -4.77 -21.08 -25.33
CA GLN A 101 -3.44 -20.58 -25.74
C GLN A 101 -3.43 -19.07 -25.97
N LYS A 102 -4.60 -18.44 -26.12
CA LYS A 102 -4.74 -16.99 -26.17
C LYS A 102 -5.06 -16.47 -24.77
N ARG A 103 -4.31 -15.51 -24.33
CA ARG A 103 -4.60 -14.85 -23.07
C ARG A 103 -5.91 -14.07 -23.17
N ALA A 104 -6.65 -14.03 -22.07
CA ALA A 104 -7.91 -13.34 -22.00
C ALA A 104 -7.75 -11.83 -22.29
N ARG A 105 -8.72 -11.26 -23.02
CA ARG A 105 -8.89 -9.81 -23.04
C ARG A 105 -9.58 -9.37 -21.75
N ILE A 106 -9.05 -8.35 -21.10
CA ILE A 106 -9.59 -7.83 -19.83
C ILE A 106 -9.81 -6.34 -19.98
N TYR A 107 -10.97 -5.88 -19.53
CA TYR A 107 -11.27 -4.46 -19.37
C TYR A 107 -11.18 -4.08 -17.90
N ALA A 108 -10.58 -2.93 -17.61
CA ALA A 108 -10.52 -2.35 -16.28
C ALA A 108 -11.03 -0.92 -16.32
N SER A 109 -11.90 -0.53 -15.40
CA SER A 109 -12.24 0.87 -15.16
C SER A 109 -11.54 1.41 -13.92
N THR A 110 -11.17 2.69 -13.97
CA THR A 110 -10.45 3.33 -12.88
C THR A 110 -10.93 4.76 -12.64
N TRP A 111 -10.65 5.24 -11.42
CA TRP A 111 -10.68 6.65 -11.06
C TRP A 111 -9.46 6.97 -10.18
N THR A 112 -9.08 8.24 -10.03
CA THR A 112 -7.92 8.63 -9.22
C THR A 112 -8.35 9.32 -7.93
N ARG A 113 -7.61 9.05 -6.84
CA ARG A 113 -7.91 9.63 -5.52
C ARG A 113 -7.56 11.11 -5.39
N GLU A 114 -6.57 11.58 -6.12
CA GLU A 114 -6.10 12.98 -6.04
C GLU A 114 -7.02 13.94 -6.79
N THR A 115 -7.62 13.48 -7.87
CA THR A 115 -8.55 14.25 -8.70
C THR A 115 -9.83 13.44 -8.90
N ALA A 116 -10.59 13.26 -7.83
CA ALA A 116 -11.75 12.36 -7.82
C ALA A 116 -12.79 12.63 -8.92
N SER A 117 -12.83 13.86 -9.45
CA SER A 117 -13.73 14.27 -10.54
C SER A 117 -13.11 14.20 -11.94
N GLU A 118 -11.78 14.11 -12.08
CA GLU A 118 -11.09 14.32 -13.35
C GLU A 118 -9.95 13.31 -13.60
N GLY A 119 -10.02 12.11 -13.05
CA GLY A 119 -8.96 11.16 -13.24
C GLY A 119 -9.44 9.73 -13.39
N GLY A 120 -8.72 8.95 -14.20
CA GLY A 120 -9.04 7.58 -14.49
C GLY A 120 -9.35 7.34 -15.95
N GLY A 121 -10.17 6.33 -16.24
CA GLY A 121 -10.55 5.93 -17.60
C GLY A 121 -10.90 4.46 -17.70
N VAL A 122 -10.93 3.96 -18.93
CA VAL A 122 -11.04 2.53 -19.24
C VAL A 122 -9.76 2.05 -19.88
N PHE A 123 -9.27 0.91 -19.42
CA PHE A 123 -8.03 0.28 -19.88
C PHE A 123 -8.32 -1.13 -20.40
N ILE A 124 -7.57 -1.55 -21.41
CA ILE A 124 -7.67 -2.89 -22.03
C ILE A 124 -6.35 -3.60 -21.94
N SER A 125 -6.38 -4.83 -21.51
CA SER A 125 -5.30 -5.80 -21.67
C SER A 125 -5.71 -6.86 -22.69
N ASP A 126 -4.84 -7.14 -23.66
CA ASP A 126 -5.02 -8.21 -24.64
C ASP A 126 -4.14 -9.43 -24.34
N ASP A 127 -3.45 -9.44 -23.19
CA ASP A 127 -2.45 -10.44 -22.79
C ASP A 127 -2.67 -11.02 -21.39
N GLY A 128 -3.93 -10.98 -20.91
CA GLY A 128 -4.29 -11.54 -19.60
C GLY A 128 -3.86 -10.68 -18.43
N GLY A 129 -3.80 -9.37 -18.56
CA GLY A 129 -3.51 -8.41 -17.51
C GLY A 129 -2.04 -8.05 -17.35
N MET A 130 -1.14 -8.52 -18.25
CA MET A 130 0.30 -8.26 -18.14
C MET A 130 0.69 -6.87 -18.65
N THR A 131 0.05 -6.42 -19.74
CA THR A 131 0.21 -5.06 -20.24
C THR A 131 -1.16 -4.42 -20.48
N TRP A 132 -1.22 -3.12 -20.27
CA TRP A 132 -2.46 -2.36 -20.35
C TRP A 132 -2.29 -1.18 -21.31
N ARG A 133 -3.27 -0.95 -22.13
CA ARG A 133 -3.39 0.25 -22.96
C ARG A 133 -4.66 1.00 -22.59
N GLU A 134 -4.59 2.29 -22.69
CA GLU A 134 -5.78 3.12 -22.54
C GLU A 134 -6.79 2.85 -23.67
N SER A 135 -8.05 2.76 -23.29
CA SER A 135 -9.17 2.47 -24.21
C SER A 135 -10.01 3.71 -24.52
N GLY A 136 -9.61 4.87 -24.04
CA GLY A 136 -10.40 6.09 -24.09
C GLY A 136 -11.01 6.45 -22.75
N LEU A 137 -11.81 7.50 -22.71
CA LEU A 137 -12.31 8.11 -21.47
C LEU A 137 -11.21 8.60 -20.53
N HIS A 138 -10.06 9.02 -21.12
CA HIS A 138 -9.00 9.63 -20.35
C HIS A 138 -9.50 10.84 -19.55
N GLY A 139 -9.14 10.90 -18.28
CA GLY A 139 -9.55 11.98 -17.38
C GLY A 139 -10.98 11.84 -16.84
N HIS A 140 -11.74 10.80 -17.23
CA HIS A 140 -13.04 10.51 -16.63
C HIS A 140 -12.89 9.57 -15.43
N ALA A 141 -13.50 9.91 -14.30
CA ALA A 141 -13.57 9.05 -13.15
C ALA A 141 -14.62 7.95 -13.38
N VAL A 142 -14.21 6.82 -13.99
CA VAL A 142 -15.11 5.73 -14.35
C VAL A 142 -15.31 4.83 -13.14
N ARG A 143 -16.50 4.82 -12.56
CA ARG A 143 -16.83 4.06 -11.35
C ARG A 143 -17.61 2.79 -11.60
N ALA A 144 -18.28 2.68 -12.76
CA ALA A 144 -19.00 1.50 -13.17
C ALA A 144 -18.65 1.14 -14.62
N LEU A 145 -18.54 -0.14 -14.92
CA LEU A 145 -18.33 -0.69 -16.26
C LEU A 145 -19.16 -1.96 -16.40
N ALA A 146 -19.91 -2.06 -17.47
CA ALA A 146 -20.70 -3.22 -17.82
C ALA A 146 -20.49 -3.60 -19.28
N GLN A 147 -20.58 -4.90 -19.60
CA GLN A 147 -20.54 -5.45 -20.96
C GLN A 147 -21.87 -6.11 -21.26
N ALA A 148 -22.42 -5.85 -22.43
CA ALA A 148 -23.68 -6.46 -22.87
C ALA A 148 -23.47 -7.96 -23.13
N HIS A 149 -24.29 -8.80 -22.51
CA HIS A 149 -24.22 -10.26 -22.70
C HIS A 149 -24.57 -10.67 -24.14
N ALA A 150 -25.60 -10.05 -24.69
CA ALA A 150 -26.07 -10.33 -26.06
C ALA A 150 -25.09 -9.83 -27.14
N ASN A 151 -24.31 -8.82 -26.86
CA ASN A 151 -23.33 -8.25 -27.79
C ASN A 151 -22.06 -7.80 -27.04
N PRO A 152 -21.05 -8.66 -26.86
CA PRO A 152 -19.82 -8.35 -26.12
C PRO A 152 -18.97 -7.21 -26.71
N ASP A 153 -19.24 -6.72 -27.92
CA ASP A 153 -18.61 -5.48 -28.42
C ASP A 153 -19.21 -4.21 -27.79
N GLU A 154 -20.36 -4.35 -27.15
CA GLU A 154 -21.01 -3.24 -26.47
C GLU A 154 -20.62 -3.18 -25.00
N LEU A 155 -19.99 -2.07 -24.65
CA LEU A 155 -19.57 -1.73 -23.28
C LEU A 155 -20.24 -0.42 -22.87
N VAL A 156 -20.65 -0.34 -21.62
CA VAL A 156 -21.22 0.88 -21.03
C VAL A 156 -20.38 1.27 -19.80
N ALA A 157 -19.94 2.52 -19.78
CA ALA A 157 -19.13 3.08 -18.69
C ALA A 157 -19.89 4.22 -18.00
N GLY A 158 -20.05 4.12 -16.69
CA GLY A 158 -20.59 5.15 -15.82
C GLY A 158 -19.47 5.93 -15.15
N ALA A 159 -19.38 7.21 -15.48
CA ALA A 159 -18.43 8.12 -14.89
C ALA A 159 -19.14 9.19 -14.03
N LEU A 160 -18.36 9.96 -13.25
CA LEU A 160 -18.95 11.02 -12.44
C LEU A 160 -19.64 12.10 -13.29
N ASP A 161 -19.22 12.29 -14.52
CA ASP A 161 -19.76 13.32 -15.42
C ASP A 161 -20.76 12.80 -16.45
N GLY A 162 -20.98 11.49 -16.58
CA GLY A 162 -21.97 10.92 -17.52
C GLY A 162 -21.83 9.43 -17.79
N VAL A 163 -22.72 8.91 -18.65
CA VAL A 163 -22.66 7.54 -19.16
C VAL A 163 -22.15 7.56 -20.60
N PHE A 164 -21.25 6.63 -20.90
CA PHE A 164 -20.61 6.46 -22.19
C PHE A 164 -20.81 5.05 -22.70
N ILE A 165 -21.00 4.91 -24.01
CA ILE A 165 -21.16 3.61 -24.68
C ILE A 165 -20.08 3.43 -25.73
N SER A 166 -19.51 2.24 -25.77
CA SER A 166 -18.71 1.72 -26.89
C SER A 166 -19.48 0.60 -27.59
N ARG A 167 -19.42 0.56 -28.92
CA ARG A 167 -19.99 -0.53 -29.73
C ARG A 167 -18.94 -1.27 -30.58
N ASP A 168 -17.66 -1.04 -30.24
CA ASP A 168 -16.50 -1.56 -30.97
C ASP A 168 -15.45 -2.18 -30.04
N GLY A 169 -15.90 -2.74 -28.91
CA GLY A 169 -15.04 -3.39 -27.94
C GLY A 169 -14.09 -2.43 -27.22
N GLY A 170 -14.53 -1.21 -26.98
CA GLY A 170 -13.78 -0.18 -26.26
C GLY A 170 -12.82 0.62 -27.14
N ALA A 171 -12.87 0.50 -28.47
CA ALA A 171 -12.00 1.26 -29.36
C ALA A 171 -12.42 2.74 -29.46
N SER A 172 -13.73 3.01 -29.37
CA SER A 172 -14.27 4.37 -29.31
C SER A 172 -15.46 4.44 -28.34
N TRP A 173 -15.70 5.65 -27.79
CA TRP A 173 -16.73 5.90 -26.79
C TRP A 173 -17.58 7.11 -27.18
N ASN A 174 -18.89 6.98 -27.01
CA ASN A 174 -19.84 8.06 -27.21
C ASN A 174 -20.63 8.31 -25.94
N ARG A 175 -20.75 9.56 -25.55
CA ARG A 175 -21.59 9.94 -24.41
C ARG A 175 -23.07 9.75 -24.77
N ILE A 176 -23.85 9.10 -23.90
CA ILE A 176 -25.28 8.83 -24.07
C ILE A 176 -26.16 9.54 -23.01
N THR A 177 -25.58 10.38 -22.17
CA THR A 177 -26.31 11.28 -21.27
C THR A 177 -26.15 12.73 -21.74
N PRO A 178 -27.14 13.60 -21.51
CA PRO A 178 -27.01 15.02 -21.87
C PRO A 178 -25.83 15.66 -21.19
N ALA A 179 -25.05 16.48 -21.94
CA ALA A 179 -23.91 17.17 -21.39
C ALA A 179 -24.38 18.28 -20.43
N GLY A 180 -23.82 18.33 -19.22
CA GLY A 180 -24.16 19.35 -18.22
C GLY A 180 -25.49 19.10 -17.49
N ASP A 181 -26.09 17.92 -17.65
CA ASP A 181 -27.24 17.54 -16.84
C ASP A 181 -26.83 17.46 -15.36
N THR A 182 -27.65 18.03 -14.49
CA THR A 182 -27.36 18.13 -13.06
C THR A 182 -27.83 16.91 -12.27
N GLU A 183 -28.70 16.08 -12.83
CA GLU A 183 -29.25 14.89 -12.21
C GLU A 183 -28.61 13.62 -12.76
N LEU A 184 -28.39 13.52 -14.08
CA LEU A 184 -27.73 12.41 -14.77
C LEU A 184 -26.19 12.51 -14.67
N ARG A 185 -25.66 12.42 -13.46
CA ARG A 185 -24.24 12.47 -13.13
C ARG A 185 -23.94 11.63 -11.87
N ASN A 186 -22.65 11.46 -11.56
CA ASN A 186 -22.18 10.74 -10.38
C ASN A 186 -22.65 9.28 -10.39
N PHE A 187 -22.35 8.54 -11.46
CA PHE A 187 -22.74 7.16 -11.63
C PHE A 187 -21.81 6.23 -10.84
N ASP A 188 -22.38 5.42 -9.94
CA ASP A 188 -21.66 4.42 -9.13
C ASP A 188 -21.93 2.99 -9.58
N SER A 189 -23.04 2.73 -10.25
CA SER A 189 -23.41 1.38 -10.69
C SER A 189 -24.13 1.37 -12.03
N LEU A 190 -23.96 0.26 -12.77
CA LEU A 190 -24.58 0.00 -14.06
C LEU A 190 -25.01 -1.46 -14.13
N ALA A 191 -26.14 -1.70 -14.80
CA ALA A 191 -26.55 -3.02 -15.22
C ALA A 191 -27.19 -2.94 -16.61
N ILE A 192 -26.89 -3.91 -17.49
CA ILE A 192 -27.46 -4.02 -18.83
C ILE A 192 -28.38 -5.24 -18.82
N ASP A 193 -29.57 -5.12 -19.42
CA ASP A 193 -30.48 -6.24 -19.54
C ASP A 193 -29.82 -7.37 -20.35
N PRO A 194 -29.83 -8.61 -19.87
CA PRO A 194 -29.14 -9.71 -20.54
C PRO A 194 -29.72 -10.08 -21.91
N ALA A 195 -30.99 -9.72 -22.17
CA ALA A 195 -31.68 -10.03 -23.41
C ALA A 195 -31.71 -8.85 -24.40
N ASP A 196 -31.57 -7.59 -23.89
CA ASP A 196 -31.69 -6.40 -24.72
C ASP A 196 -30.64 -5.34 -24.27
N ALA A 197 -29.61 -5.15 -25.07
CA ALA A 197 -28.52 -4.23 -24.80
C ALA A 197 -28.94 -2.75 -24.79
N ASP A 198 -30.05 -2.38 -25.41
CA ASP A 198 -30.60 -1.04 -25.37
C ASP A 198 -31.25 -0.68 -24.02
N ILE A 199 -31.50 -1.69 -23.16
CA ILE A 199 -32.02 -1.48 -21.80
C ILE A 199 -30.88 -1.40 -20.80
N ILE A 200 -30.63 -0.20 -20.28
CA ILE A 200 -29.54 0.09 -19.33
C ILE A 200 -30.12 0.70 -18.06
N TYR A 201 -29.74 0.16 -16.92
CA TYR A 201 -30.00 0.71 -15.61
C TYR A 201 -28.74 1.39 -15.08
N ALA A 202 -28.88 2.57 -14.50
CA ALA A 202 -27.79 3.35 -13.97
C ALA A 202 -28.11 3.87 -12.57
N GLY A 203 -27.26 3.54 -11.60
CA GLY A 203 -27.35 4.07 -10.24
C GLY A 203 -26.45 5.29 -10.09
N THR A 204 -27.01 6.36 -9.54
CA THR A 204 -26.30 7.61 -9.28
C THR A 204 -26.17 7.86 -7.78
N PHE A 205 -25.43 8.90 -7.37
CA PHE A 205 -25.44 9.39 -5.99
C PHE A 205 -26.84 9.86 -5.55
N HIS A 206 -27.77 9.94 -6.51
CA HIS A 206 -29.11 10.45 -6.26
C HIS A 206 -30.12 9.69 -7.13
N LEU A 207 -30.51 8.47 -6.69
CA LEU A 207 -31.53 7.62 -7.28
C LEU A 207 -31.14 6.88 -8.58
N PRO A 208 -31.88 5.82 -8.96
CA PRO A 208 -31.63 5.07 -10.16
C PRO A 208 -32.35 5.65 -11.40
N TRP A 209 -31.72 5.47 -12.55
CA TRP A 209 -32.19 5.86 -13.86
C TRP A 209 -32.23 4.68 -14.81
N LYS A 210 -33.05 4.75 -15.86
CA LYS A 210 -33.17 3.73 -16.89
C LYS A 210 -33.31 4.35 -18.27
N THR A 211 -32.68 3.72 -19.25
CA THR A 211 -32.99 3.88 -20.67
C THR A 211 -33.51 2.58 -21.28
N ILE A 212 -34.31 2.67 -22.31
CA ILE A 212 -34.83 1.50 -23.11
C ILE A 212 -34.55 1.66 -24.59
N ASP A 213 -33.72 2.62 -24.96
CA ASP A 213 -33.44 2.98 -26.36
C ASP A 213 -31.96 3.30 -26.60
N GLY A 214 -31.07 2.67 -25.81
CA GLY A 214 -29.63 2.79 -25.92
C GLY A 214 -29.11 4.17 -25.50
N GLY A 215 -29.79 4.82 -24.56
CA GLY A 215 -29.38 6.11 -23.99
C GLY A 215 -29.87 7.35 -24.71
N LYS A 216 -30.81 7.22 -25.67
CA LYS A 216 -31.41 8.40 -26.33
C LYS A 216 -32.34 9.15 -25.38
N HIS A 217 -33.06 8.42 -24.53
CA HIS A 217 -33.90 8.98 -23.48
C HIS A 217 -33.64 8.26 -22.18
N TRP A 218 -33.64 9.01 -21.08
CA TRP A 218 -33.46 8.50 -19.72
C TRP A 218 -34.67 8.88 -18.86
N ALA A 219 -35.12 7.92 -18.06
CA ALA A 219 -36.20 8.12 -17.10
C ALA A 219 -35.72 7.78 -15.69
N ALA A 220 -36.05 8.60 -14.71
CA ALA A 220 -35.89 8.27 -13.31
C ALA A 220 -36.85 7.11 -12.96
N ILE A 221 -36.36 6.12 -12.23
CA ILE A 221 -37.10 4.92 -11.84
C ILE A 221 -37.04 4.70 -10.33
N HIS A 222 -37.59 5.61 -9.53
CA HIS A 222 -37.41 5.64 -8.08
C HIS A 222 -38.70 5.48 -7.27
N ASP A 223 -39.84 5.19 -7.90
CA ASP A 223 -41.12 5.05 -7.20
C ASP A 223 -41.05 3.97 -6.13
N GLY A 224 -41.23 4.35 -4.85
CA GLY A 224 -41.10 3.48 -3.68
C GLY A 224 -39.72 3.47 -3.02
N MET A 225 -38.73 4.18 -3.57
CA MET A 225 -37.46 4.43 -2.88
C MET A 225 -37.52 5.67 -2.01
N ILE A 226 -36.67 5.70 -0.98
CA ILE A 226 -36.47 6.92 -0.18
C ILE A 226 -35.67 7.91 -1.04
N ASP A 227 -36.13 9.14 -1.13
CA ASP A 227 -35.46 10.22 -1.83
C ASP A 227 -34.04 10.43 -1.28
N ASP A 228 -33.12 10.91 -2.16
CA ASP A 228 -31.73 11.20 -1.83
C ASP A 228 -30.92 9.95 -1.40
N SER A 229 -31.02 8.91 -2.18
CA SER A 229 -30.32 7.63 -1.92
C SER A 229 -29.28 7.35 -3.01
N ASP A 230 -27.98 7.30 -2.64
CA ASP A 230 -26.92 6.75 -3.46
C ASP A 230 -27.22 5.31 -3.84
N VAL A 231 -27.16 4.97 -5.14
CA VAL A 231 -27.35 3.59 -5.64
C VAL A 231 -25.99 2.98 -5.93
N LEU A 232 -25.46 2.27 -4.94
CA LEU A 232 -24.11 1.72 -4.92
C LEU A 232 -23.94 0.47 -5.78
N SER A 233 -25.01 -0.32 -5.95
CA SER A 233 -24.99 -1.55 -6.75
C SER A 233 -26.36 -1.83 -7.35
N LEU A 234 -26.38 -2.32 -8.59
CA LEU A 234 -27.55 -2.82 -9.31
C LEU A 234 -27.31 -4.27 -9.71
N ALA A 235 -28.31 -5.13 -9.55
CA ALA A 235 -28.26 -6.51 -10.01
C ALA A 235 -29.59 -6.89 -10.68
N LEU A 236 -29.50 -7.49 -11.85
CA LEU A 236 -30.66 -8.05 -12.57
C LEU A 236 -30.75 -9.55 -12.26
N ASP A 237 -31.96 -10.05 -12.10
CA ASP A 237 -32.21 -11.48 -12.01
C ASP A 237 -32.10 -12.09 -13.40
N GLU A 238 -31.10 -12.94 -13.62
CA GLU A 238 -30.82 -13.56 -14.92
C GLU A 238 -31.96 -14.46 -15.41
N THR A 239 -32.76 -14.98 -14.47
CA THR A 239 -33.91 -15.85 -14.79
C THR A 239 -35.21 -15.08 -14.98
N ASN A 240 -35.28 -13.87 -14.45
CA ASN A 240 -36.41 -12.96 -14.56
C ASN A 240 -35.95 -11.50 -14.66
N PRO A 241 -35.63 -10.97 -15.84
CA PRO A 241 -35.11 -9.59 -16.00
C PRO A 241 -36.04 -8.47 -15.53
N GLN A 242 -37.34 -8.77 -15.27
CA GLN A 242 -38.24 -7.82 -14.63
C GLN A 242 -37.89 -7.58 -13.16
N ARG A 243 -37.15 -8.53 -12.56
CA ARG A 243 -36.67 -8.39 -11.18
C ARG A 243 -35.30 -7.69 -11.15
N VAL A 244 -35.28 -6.59 -10.47
CA VAL A 244 -34.08 -5.76 -10.28
C VAL A 244 -33.87 -5.55 -8.79
N PHE A 245 -32.63 -5.70 -8.35
CA PHE A 245 -32.19 -5.34 -7.01
C PHE A 245 -31.34 -4.08 -7.07
N ALA A 246 -31.59 -3.14 -6.17
CA ALA A 246 -30.80 -1.95 -6.00
C ALA A 246 -30.30 -1.84 -4.55
N SER A 247 -29.02 -1.66 -4.39
CA SER A 247 -28.45 -1.32 -3.09
C SER A 247 -28.31 0.19 -3.02
N ALA A 248 -28.94 0.79 -2.04
CA ALA A 248 -28.86 2.22 -1.78
C ALA A 248 -28.36 2.51 -0.34
N CYS A 249 -27.88 3.72 -0.09
CA CYS A 249 -27.49 4.10 1.26
C CYS A 249 -28.65 4.06 2.26
N SER A 250 -29.89 4.04 1.77
CA SER A 250 -31.12 3.88 2.58
C SER A 250 -31.54 2.43 2.81
N GLY A 251 -30.89 1.45 2.13
CA GLY A 251 -31.19 0.02 2.25
C GLY A 251 -31.13 -0.70 0.91
N ILE A 252 -31.57 -1.98 0.89
CA ILE A 252 -31.73 -2.75 -0.32
C ILE A 252 -33.17 -2.65 -0.78
N TYR A 253 -33.36 -2.50 -2.08
CA TYR A 253 -34.66 -2.44 -2.74
C TYR A 253 -34.76 -3.51 -3.80
N ARG A 254 -35.97 -4.01 -4.00
CA ARG A 254 -36.34 -4.94 -5.07
C ARG A 254 -37.47 -4.34 -5.88
N SER A 255 -37.37 -4.48 -7.19
CA SER A 255 -38.46 -4.26 -8.13
C SER A 255 -38.77 -5.55 -8.86
N ASP A 256 -40.04 -5.92 -9.00
CA ASP A 256 -40.52 -6.99 -9.86
C ASP A 256 -41.18 -6.44 -11.15
N SER A 257 -40.97 -5.13 -11.43
CA SER A 257 -41.55 -4.39 -12.55
C SER A 257 -40.50 -3.65 -13.39
N SER A 258 -39.28 -4.19 -13.49
CA SER A 258 -38.18 -3.56 -14.23
C SER A 258 -37.86 -2.13 -13.78
N GLY A 259 -37.94 -1.86 -12.46
CA GLY A 259 -37.70 -0.55 -11.86
C GLY A 259 -38.94 0.36 -11.80
N GLY A 260 -40.13 -0.10 -12.27
CA GLY A 260 -41.35 0.72 -12.23
C GLY A 260 -41.89 0.97 -10.82
N GLN A 261 -41.69 0.04 -9.90
CA GLN A 261 -42.05 0.16 -8.51
C GLN A 261 -41.01 -0.57 -7.66
N TRP A 262 -40.54 0.07 -6.59
CA TRP A 262 -39.57 -0.52 -5.68
C TRP A 262 -40.19 -0.79 -4.30
N GLU A 263 -39.79 -1.91 -3.74
CA GLU A 263 -40.11 -2.31 -2.37
C GLU A 263 -38.82 -2.42 -1.57
N LYS A 264 -38.77 -1.73 -0.41
CA LYS A 264 -37.63 -1.83 0.49
C LYS A 264 -37.61 -3.19 1.17
N ILE A 265 -36.49 -3.88 1.11
CA ILE A 265 -36.28 -5.17 1.72
C ILE A 265 -35.81 -4.99 3.17
N GLU A 266 -36.47 -5.69 4.09
CA GLU A 266 -36.11 -5.70 5.50
C GLU A 266 -35.03 -6.75 5.82
N GLY A 267 -34.33 -6.62 6.96
CA GLY A 267 -33.43 -7.65 7.48
C GLY A 267 -31.98 -7.25 7.61
N ILE A 268 -31.49 -6.26 6.85
CA ILE A 268 -30.16 -5.69 7.04
C ILE A 268 -30.29 -4.43 7.92
N PRO A 269 -29.61 -4.37 9.08
CA PRO A 269 -29.69 -3.23 9.99
C PRO A 269 -29.20 -1.93 9.35
N TYR A 270 -29.67 -0.80 9.89
CA TYR A 270 -29.26 0.52 9.42
C TYR A 270 -27.74 0.75 9.43
N SER A 271 -27.01 0.20 10.41
CA SER A 271 -25.56 0.30 10.50
C SER A 271 -24.84 -0.40 9.36
N SER A 272 -25.40 -1.53 8.85
CA SER A 272 -24.82 -2.38 7.80
C SER A 272 -25.41 -2.11 6.42
N ARG A 273 -26.19 -1.07 6.22
CA ARG A 273 -26.99 -0.85 4.99
C ARG A 273 -26.19 -0.45 3.76
N ARG A 274 -24.98 0.11 3.91
CA ARG A 274 -24.15 0.42 2.75
C ARG A 274 -23.67 -0.88 2.11
N THR A 275 -24.41 -1.31 1.10
CA THR A 275 -24.17 -2.55 0.37
C THR A 275 -23.42 -2.23 -0.91
N LEU A 276 -22.16 -2.62 -0.97
CA LEU A 276 -21.25 -2.31 -2.07
C LEU A 276 -21.40 -3.29 -3.24
N ALA A 277 -21.87 -4.51 -2.96
CA ALA A 277 -22.09 -5.52 -3.99
C ALA A 277 -23.31 -6.38 -3.66
N ILE A 278 -24.20 -6.60 -4.65
CA ILE A 278 -25.26 -7.61 -4.61
C ILE A 278 -25.00 -8.59 -5.72
N ARG A 279 -25.11 -9.90 -5.42
CA ARG A 279 -25.01 -10.97 -6.41
C ARG A 279 -26.07 -12.03 -6.15
N GLN A 280 -26.73 -12.47 -7.21
CA GLN A 280 -27.62 -13.64 -7.22
C GLN A 280 -26.81 -14.89 -7.51
N ASP A 281 -27.11 -15.98 -6.83
CA ASP A 281 -26.48 -17.27 -7.13
C ASP A 281 -27.05 -17.84 -8.44
N PRO A 282 -26.23 -18.05 -9.47
CA PRO A 282 -26.70 -18.55 -10.75
C PRO A 282 -27.19 -20.02 -10.68
N ALA A 283 -26.71 -20.79 -9.69
CA ALA A 283 -27.15 -22.18 -9.48
C ALA A 283 -28.46 -22.23 -8.68
N GLU A 284 -28.68 -21.27 -7.77
CA GLU A 284 -29.87 -21.19 -6.94
C GLU A 284 -30.42 -19.75 -6.95
N PRO A 285 -31.27 -19.35 -7.92
CA PRO A 285 -31.72 -17.95 -8.06
C PRO A 285 -32.50 -17.37 -6.87
N ALA A 286 -32.97 -18.21 -5.94
CA ALA A 286 -33.52 -17.72 -4.67
C ALA A 286 -32.46 -17.26 -3.68
N VAL A 287 -31.19 -17.61 -3.90
CA VAL A 287 -30.09 -17.23 -3.02
C VAL A 287 -29.42 -15.95 -3.54
N LEU A 288 -29.30 -14.97 -2.67
CA LEU A 288 -28.57 -13.73 -2.91
C LEU A 288 -27.52 -13.50 -1.82
N TYR A 289 -26.45 -12.83 -2.22
CA TYR A 289 -25.42 -12.35 -1.30
C TYR A 289 -25.29 -10.85 -1.41
N ALA A 290 -25.13 -10.19 -0.25
CA ALA A 290 -24.93 -8.75 -0.15
C ALA A 290 -23.66 -8.46 0.64
N GLY A 291 -22.67 -7.87 -0.01
CA GLY A 291 -21.43 -7.38 0.59
C GLY A 291 -21.62 -5.99 1.13
N THR A 292 -21.45 -5.81 2.43
CA THR A 292 -21.71 -4.53 3.11
C THR A 292 -20.45 -4.02 3.82
N THR A 293 -20.55 -2.82 4.38
CA THR A 293 -19.52 -2.27 5.29
C THR A 293 -19.46 -2.96 6.63
N GLU A 294 -20.40 -3.85 6.95
CA GLU A 294 -20.46 -4.65 8.19
C GLU A 294 -20.76 -6.12 7.89
N GLY A 295 -19.96 -6.71 7.03
CA GLY A 295 -19.99 -8.14 6.73
C GLY A 295 -20.70 -8.53 5.46
N LEU A 296 -20.75 -9.85 5.24
CA LEU A 296 -21.45 -10.52 4.16
C LEU A 296 -22.81 -11.03 4.68
N TRP A 297 -23.85 -10.73 3.92
CA TRP A 297 -25.22 -11.14 4.21
C TRP A 297 -25.72 -12.09 3.15
N LYS A 298 -26.56 -13.05 3.52
CA LYS A 298 -27.18 -14.02 2.64
C LYS A 298 -28.70 -13.99 2.79
N SER A 299 -29.40 -14.04 1.68
CA SER A 299 -30.83 -14.35 1.59
C SER A 299 -30.99 -15.71 0.90
N ALA A 300 -31.97 -16.51 1.34
CA ALA A 300 -32.36 -17.77 0.73
C ALA A 300 -33.79 -17.74 0.16
N ASP A 301 -34.42 -16.57 0.13
CA ASP A 301 -35.82 -16.39 -0.24
C ASP A 301 -36.05 -15.24 -1.24
N ALA A 302 -35.11 -15.10 -2.19
CA ALA A 302 -35.10 -14.07 -3.21
C ALA A 302 -35.13 -12.64 -2.64
N GLY A 303 -34.36 -12.40 -1.57
CA GLY A 303 -34.15 -11.10 -0.98
C GLY A 303 -35.22 -10.67 0.03
N LYS A 304 -36.17 -11.53 0.42
CA LYS A 304 -37.22 -11.15 1.38
C LYS A 304 -36.69 -11.07 2.82
N SER A 305 -35.74 -11.92 3.17
CA SER A 305 -35.07 -11.89 4.47
C SER A 305 -33.57 -12.09 4.32
N TRP A 306 -32.80 -11.55 5.29
CA TRP A 306 -31.34 -11.57 5.26
C TRP A 306 -30.74 -11.97 6.59
N ALA A 307 -29.67 -12.76 6.53
CA ALA A 307 -28.88 -13.13 7.70
C ALA A 307 -27.39 -12.83 7.43
N ARG A 308 -26.71 -12.23 8.40
CA ARG A 308 -25.26 -12.04 8.32
C ARG A 308 -24.56 -13.38 8.51
N ILE A 309 -23.68 -13.73 7.59
CA ILE A 309 -22.95 -15.00 7.56
C ILE A 309 -21.44 -14.86 7.78
N SER A 310 -20.94 -13.63 7.93
CA SER A 310 -19.53 -13.34 8.22
C SER A 310 -19.34 -12.50 9.48
N PRO A 311 -18.09 -12.33 9.97
CA PRO A 311 -17.76 -11.31 10.95
C PRO A 311 -18.23 -9.90 10.53
N ALA A 312 -18.57 -9.06 11.51
CA ALA A 312 -19.11 -7.71 11.26
C ALA A 312 -18.03 -6.70 10.84
N ASP A 313 -16.79 -6.96 11.15
CA ASP A 313 -15.63 -6.12 10.83
C ASP A 313 -15.15 -6.26 9.37
N TRP A 314 -15.77 -7.15 8.60
CA TRP A 314 -15.47 -7.25 7.17
C TRP A 314 -16.17 -6.14 6.40
N ILE A 315 -15.37 -5.36 5.67
CA ILE A 315 -15.87 -4.44 4.63
C ILE A 315 -15.75 -5.18 3.30
N VAL A 316 -16.89 -5.60 2.75
CA VAL A 316 -16.93 -6.42 1.54
C VAL A 316 -17.16 -5.53 0.32
N ASN A 317 -16.10 -5.32 -0.47
CA ASN A 317 -16.12 -4.45 -1.64
C ASN A 317 -16.57 -5.18 -2.92
N ALA A 318 -16.20 -6.45 -3.07
CA ALA A 318 -16.45 -7.24 -4.27
C ALA A 318 -16.90 -8.65 -3.93
N LEU A 319 -17.82 -9.17 -4.72
CA LEU A 319 -18.33 -10.54 -4.63
C LEU A 319 -18.30 -11.19 -6.01
N LEU A 320 -17.84 -12.43 -6.04
CA LEU A 320 -17.86 -13.29 -7.21
C LEU A 320 -18.45 -14.64 -6.82
N LEU A 321 -19.32 -15.17 -7.67
CA LEU A 321 -19.89 -16.49 -7.56
C LEU A 321 -19.33 -17.34 -8.70
N ALA A 322 -18.64 -18.41 -8.37
CA ALA A 322 -18.06 -19.33 -9.33
C ALA A 322 -18.68 -20.73 -9.19
N PRO A 323 -18.81 -21.51 -10.27
CA PRO A 323 -19.21 -22.89 -10.17
C PRO A 323 -18.28 -23.68 -9.25
N ASN A 324 -18.83 -24.40 -8.28
CA ASN A 324 -18.05 -25.26 -7.41
C ASN A 324 -17.88 -26.64 -8.06
N ARG A 325 -16.65 -27.04 -8.35
CA ARG A 325 -16.34 -28.35 -8.95
C ARG A 325 -16.33 -29.49 -7.94
N GLU A 326 -16.20 -29.19 -6.66
CA GLU A 326 -16.03 -30.20 -5.60
C GLU A 326 -17.33 -30.58 -4.91
N SER A 327 -18.35 -29.72 -4.98
CA SER A 327 -19.67 -29.98 -4.39
C SER A 327 -20.80 -29.75 -5.40
N SER A 328 -21.69 -30.72 -5.54
CA SER A 328 -22.92 -30.60 -6.35
C SER A 328 -23.94 -29.76 -5.59
N GLY A 329 -23.98 -28.43 -5.76
CA GLY A 329 -25.11 -27.65 -5.31
C GLY A 329 -24.85 -26.24 -4.82
N ALA A 330 -23.72 -25.91 -4.23
CA ALA A 330 -23.46 -24.54 -3.78
C ALA A 330 -22.38 -23.88 -4.63
N SER A 331 -22.58 -22.64 -5.02
CA SER A 331 -21.55 -21.84 -5.68
C SER A 331 -20.40 -21.53 -4.74
N ARG A 332 -19.18 -21.50 -5.27
CA ARG A 332 -18.03 -20.95 -4.56
C ARG A 332 -18.16 -19.44 -4.46
N LEU A 333 -17.99 -18.91 -3.27
CA LEU A 333 -17.91 -17.49 -3.03
C LEU A 333 -16.45 -17.06 -3.04
N VAL A 334 -16.10 -16.05 -3.82
CA VAL A 334 -14.83 -15.32 -3.74
C VAL A 334 -15.15 -13.90 -3.33
N ILE A 335 -14.62 -13.50 -2.19
CA ILE A 335 -15.00 -12.27 -1.49
C ILE A 335 -13.78 -11.37 -1.44
N GLY A 336 -13.88 -10.20 -2.05
CA GLY A 336 -12.88 -9.13 -1.96
C GLY A 336 -13.22 -8.19 -0.83
N THR A 337 -12.32 -8.06 0.12
CA THR A 337 -12.50 -7.19 1.29
C THR A 337 -11.51 -6.03 1.29
N GLU A 338 -11.79 -5.01 2.10
CA GLU A 338 -10.90 -3.87 2.26
C GLU A 338 -9.63 -4.20 3.05
N ARG A 339 -9.71 -5.15 3.99
CA ARG A 339 -8.61 -5.39 4.94
C ARG A 339 -8.13 -6.83 4.98
N GLN A 340 -9.03 -7.81 4.91
CA GLN A 340 -8.68 -9.23 4.99
C GLN A 340 -8.12 -9.78 3.67
N GLY A 341 -8.16 -8.98 2.59
CA GLY A 341 -7.81 -9.44 1.26
C GLY A 341 -8.91 -10.27 0.62
N VAL A 342 -8.52 -11.39 0.03
CA VAL A 342 -9.43 -12.36 -0.56
C VAL A 342 -9.82 -13.42 0.46
N VAL A 343 -11.11 -13.67 0.58
CA VAL A 343 -11.70 -14.73 1.40
C VAL A 343 -12.55 -15.63 0.50
N VAL A 344 -12.46 -16.94 0.69
CA VAL A 344 -13.19 -17.92 -0.11
C VAL A 344 -14.07 -18.79 0.78
N SER A 345 -15.26 -19.12 0.29
CA SER A 345 -16.12 -20.16 0.84
C SER A 345 -16.49 -21.13 -0.27
N ASP A 346 -16.33 -22.43 -0.02
CA ASP A 346 -16.65 -23.51 -0.95
C ASP A 346 -18.00 -24.19 -0.63
N ASP A 347 -18.71 -23.69 0.39
CA ASP A 347 -19.95 -24.29 0.94
C ASP A 347 -21.12 -23.28 1.08
N GLY A 348 -21.12 -22.25 0.22
CA GLY A 348 -22.20 -21.25 0.20
C GLY A 348 -22.23 -20.34 1.43
N GLY A 349 -21.09 -20.11 2.08
CA GLY A 349 -20.92 -19.17 3.18
C GLY A 349 -21.08 -19.80 4.57
N LEU A 350 -20.97 -21.12 4.73
CA LEU A 350 -20.95 -21.77 6.03
C LEU A 350 -19.57 -21.67 6.70
N HIS A 351 -18.51 -21.87 5.89
CA HIS A 351 -17.13 -21.73 6.35
C HIS A 351 -16.35 -20.82 5.40
N PHE A 352 -15.40 -20.08 5.96
CA PHE A 352 -14.55 -19.15 5.24
C PHE A 352 -13.09 -19.44 5.49
N ARG A 353 -12.26 -19.28 4.45
CA ARG A 353 -10.80 -19.36 4.55
C ARG A 353 -10.16 -18.16 3.86
N ALA A 354 -9.07 -17.65 4.42
CA ALA A 354 -8.24 -16.67 3.74
C ALA A 354 -7.58 -17.31 2.49
N ALA A 355 -7.50 -16.55 1.40
CA ALA A 355 -6.96 -16.99 0.13
C ALA A 355 -6.02 -15.90 -0.43
N ASN A 356 -4.98 -15.59 0.33
CA ASN A 356 -4.09 -14.45 0.10
C ASN A 356 -2.66 -14.85 -0.30
N GLU A 357 -2.37 -16.14 -0.52
CA GLU A 357 -1.02 -16.54 -0.87
C GLU A 357 -0.59 -15.89 -2.19
N GLY A 358 0.55 -15.18 -2.18
CA GLY A 358 1.04 -14.41 -3.33
C GLY A 358 0.34 -13.06 -3.56
N PHE A 359 -0.70 -12.74 -2.80
CA PHE A 359 -1.32 -11.41 -2.80
C PHE A 359 -0.67 -10.56 -1.71
N PHE A 360 0.28 -9.71 -2.10
CA PHE A 360 1.02 -8.82 -1.23
C PHE A 360 0.61 -7.38 -1.53
N HIS A 361 -0.39 -6.87 -0.80
CA HIS A 361 -0.90 -5.51 -1.00
C HIS A 361 -1.21 -4.81 0.33
N ARG A 362 -0.42 -5.12 1.37
CA ARG A 362 -0.51 -4.43 2.65
C ARG A 362 0.41 -3.23 2.68
N ARG A 363 -0.05 -2.13 3.25
CA ARG A 363 0.75 -0.94 3.47
C ARG A 363 1.48 -1.05 4.81
N VAL A 364 2.80 -1.03 4.78
CA VAL A 364 3.66 -1.05 5.96
C VAL A 364 4.11 0.36 6.29
N LEU A 365 3.68 0.88 7.44
CA LEU A 365 4.00 2.24 7.89
C LEU A 365 5.34 2.31 8.61
N ALA A 366 5.67 1.27 9.37
CA ALA A 366 6.90 1.17 10.13
C ALA A 366 7.30 -0.29 10.30
N VAL A 367 8.60 -0.53 10.43
CA VAL A 367 9.17 -1.84 10.75
C VAL A 367 10.31 -1.66 11.73
N ALA A 368 10.47 -2.60 12.65
CA ALA A 368 11.57 -2.61 13.60
C ALA A 368 12.04 -4.04 13.86
N VAL A 369 13.35 -4.22 14.03
CA VAL A 369 13.96 -5.48 14.46
C VAL A 369 14.22 -5.39 15.96
N ASP A 370 13.91 -6.44 16.72
CA ASP A 370 14.11 -6.47 18.17
C ASP A 370 15.63 -6.45 18.47
N SER A 371 16.06 -5.47 19.25
CA SER A 371 17.45 -5.34 19.64
C SER A 371 17.97 -6.49 20.54
N ARG A 372 17.06 -7.31 21.06
CA ARG A 372 17.36 -8.46 21.93
C ARG A 372 17.41 -9.78 21.17
N ASP A 373 16.64 -9.92 20.10
CA ASP A 373 16.60 -11.10 19.22
C ASP A 373 16.28 -10.65 17.78
N ALA A 374 17.27 -10.70 16.94
CA ALA A 374 17.18 -10.27 15.56
C ALA A 374 16.21 -11.08 14.67
N ARG A 375 15.71 -12.23 15.14
CA ARG A 375 14.64 -12.98 14.46
C ARG A 375 13.27 -12.37 14.72
N ARG A 376 13.14 -11.59 15.81
CA ARG A 376 11.90 -10.90 16.15
C ARG A 376 11.81 -9.61 15.35
N VAL A 377 10.79 -9.49 14.54
CA VAL A 377 10.55 -8.33 13.69
C VAL A 377 9.11 -7.90 13.89
N ALA A 378 8.88 -6.62 14.13
CA ALA A 378 7.54 -6.08 14.25
C ALA A 378 7.25 -5.11 13.09
N ALA A 379 6.03 -5.12 12.57
CA ALA A 379 5.58 -4.21 11.53
C ALA A 379 4.26 -3.54 11.92
N VAL A 380 4.13 -2.27 11.58
CA VAL A 380 2.91 -1.49 11.71
C VAL A 380 2.22 -1.47 10.35
N LEU A 381 0.97 -1.86 10.32
CA LEU A 381 0.17 -1.96 9.11
C LEU A 381 -0.88 -0.84 9.05
N SER A 382 -1.14 -0.39 7.84
CA SER A 382 -2.31 0.40 7.50
C SER A 382 -3.16 -0.40 6.51
N ASN A 383 -4.47 -0.24 6.51
CA ASN A 383 -5.39 -1.02 5.67
C ASN A 383 -5.34 -2.54 5.99
N ALA A 384 -5.18 -2.87 7.25
CA ALA A 384 -5.24 -4.24 7.76
C ALA A 384 -6.15 -4.29 8.99
N PRO A 385 -6.74 -5.45 9.33
CA PRO A 385 -7.49 -5.59 10.58
C PRO A 385 -6.55 -5.43 11.78
N GLU A 386 -5.31 -5.87 11.65
CA GLU A 386 -4.25 -5.74 12.65
C GLU A 386 -3.50 -4.41 12.48
N ALA A 387 -3.25 -3.70 13.58
CA ALA A 387 -2.42 -2.49 13.56
C ALA A 387 -0.93 -2.85 13.67
N VAL A 388 -0.59 -3.84 14.50
CA VAL A 388 0.77 -4.33 14.72
C VAL A 388 0.83 -5.84 14.58
N VAL A 389 1.81 -6.31 13.84
CA VAL A 389 2.12 -7.74 13.70
C VAL A 389 3.57 -8.01 14.09
N VAL A 390 3.85 -9.20 14.63
CA VAL A 390 5.20 -9.62 14.99
C VAL A 390 5.51 -10.97 14.34
N SER A 391 6.73 -11.08 13.88
CA SER A 391 7.37 -12.35 13.46
C SER A 391 8.41 -12.76 14.49
N GLU A 392 8.44 -14.04 14.82
CA GLU A 392 9.44 -14.65 15.71
C GLU A 392 10.50 -15.47 14.94
N ASP A 393 10.35 -15.55 13.60
CA ASP A 393 11.15 -16.40 12.72
C ASP A 393 11.83 -15.62 11.57
N GLY A 394 11.98 -14.31 11.76
CA GLY A 394 12.67 -13.45 10.80
C GLY A 394 11.84 -13.10 9.56
N GLY A 395 10.53 -12.99 9.72
CA GLY A 395 9.61 -12.56 8.67
C GLY A 395 9.00 -13.70 7.85
N ALA A 396 9.18 -14.95 8.25
CA ALA A 396 8.56 -16.09 7.56
C ALA A 396 7.08 -16.23 7.91
N THR A 397 6.76 -16.11 9.21
CA THR A 397 5.36 -16.12 9.70
C THR A 397 5.09 -14.90 10.59
N TRP A 398 3.83 -14.48 10.66
CA TRP A 398 3.40 -13.30 11.38
C TRP A 398 2.20 -13.59 12.26
N THR A 399 2.18 -13.00 13.44
CA THR A 399 1.08 -13.06 14.39
C THR A 399 0.66 -11.65 14.80
N THR A 400 -0.62 -11.47 15.11
CA THR A 400 -1.17 -10.20 15.59
C THR A 400 -0.63 -9.84 16.96
N MET A 401 -0.27 -8.57 17.16
CA MET A 401 0.24 -8.02 18.42
C MET A 401 -0.54 -6.75 18.82
N ASP A 402 -1.87 -6.82 18.84
CA ASP A 402 -2.75 -5.65 19.04
C ASP A 402 -3.41 -5.59 20.44
N GLU A 403 -3.31 -6.65 21.22
CA GLU A 403 -3.94 -6.71 22.54
C GLU A 403 -3.53 -5.53 23.42
N GLY A 404 -4.49 -4.80 23.93
CA GLY A 404 -4.29 -3.62 24.77
C GLY A 404 -4.23 -2.28 24.02
N LEU A 405 -4.20 -2.27 22.66
CA LEU A 405 -4.31 -1.02 21.89
C LEU A 405 -5.72 -0.42 21.91
N GLY A 406 -6.75 -1.27 22.10
CA GLY A 406 -8.14 -0.82 22.18
C GLY A 406 -8.63 -0.09 20.92
N GLY A 407 -8.15 -0.49 19.73
CA GLY A 407 -8.44 0.15 18.45
C GLY A 407 -7.64 1.42 18.17
N ALA A 408 -6.63 1.74 18.98
CA ALA A 408 -5.77 2.88 18.71
C ALA A 408 -4.84 2.58 17.51
N SER A 409 -4.79 3.51 16.57
CA SER A 409 -3.88 3.43 15.43
C SER A 409 -2.44 3.69 15.86
N VAL A 410 -1.51 2.87 15.38
CA VAL A 410 -0.06 2.99 15.60
C VAL A 410 0.56 3.68 14.39
N ARG A 411 1.48 4.62 14.63
CA ARG A 411 2.21 5.34 13.59
C ARG A 411 3.59 4.77 13.34
N SER A 412 4.29 4.43 14.42
CA SER A 412 5.66 3.91 14.37
C SER A 412 5.89 2.90 15.48
N ILE A 413 6.87 2.02 15.27
CA ILE A 413 7.31 1.01 16.24
C ILE A 413 8.81 1.12 16.44
N TYR A 414 9.26 0.91 17.67
CA TYR A 414 10.66 1.01 18.06
C TYR A 414 11.04 -0.18 18.92
N SER A 415 12.29 -0.63 18.79
CA SER A 415 12.89 -1.60 19.70
C SER A 415 13.80 -0.88 20.70
N ALA A 416 13.62 -1.17 21.98
CA ALA A 416 14.49 -0.74 23.04
C ALA A 416 14.98 -1.96 23.85
N ALA A 417 15.96 -1.75 24.73
CA ALA A 417 16.51 -2.82 25.56
C ALA A 417 15.46 -3.53 26.44
N ASP A 418 14.36 -2.85 26.76
CA ASP A 418 13.26 -3.36 27.57
C ASP A 418 12.04 -3.86 26.74
N GLY A 419 12.13 -3.86 25.42
CA GLY A 419 11.12 -4.41 24.51
C GLY A 419 10.58 -3.43 23.48
N TRP A 420 9.36 -3.69 23.02
CA TRP A 420 8.70 -2.92 21.98
C TRP A 420 8.03 -1.66 22.52
N TRP A 421 8.20 -0.57 21.77
CA TRP A 421 7.53 0.71 22.00
C TRP A 421 6.81 1.14 20.71
N ALA A 422 5.63 1.69 20.85
CA ALA A 422 4.81 2.18 19.73
C ALA A 422 4.44 3.65 19.95
N ALA A 423 4.56 4.46 18.90
CA ALA A 423 4.01 5.80 18.84
C ALA A 423 2.59 5.75 18.32
N LEU A 424 1.65 6.34 19.07
CA LEU A 424 0.23 6.33 18.72
C LEU A 424 -0.12 7.54 17.85
N THR A 425 -0.99 7.34 16.88
CA THR A 425 -1.45 8.42 15.98
C THR A 425 -2.17 9.55 16.73
N ALA A 426 -2.93 9.19 17.77
CA ALA A 426 -3.61 10.15 18.65
C ALA A 426 -2.69 10.81 19.70
N GLY A 427 -1.37 10.57 19.60
CA GLY A 427 -0.34 11.07 20.51
C GLY A 427 -0.04 10.14 21.68
N GLY A 428 1.19 10.30 22.20
CA GLY A 428 1.76 9.48 23.28
C GLY A 428 2.40 8.18 22.80
N LEU A 429 2.88 7.42 23.76
CA LEU A 429 3.58 6.16 23.56
C LEU A 429 2.83 4.99 24.22
N ALA A 430 3.00 3.80 23.68
CA ALA A 430 2.64 2.54 24.31
C ALA A 430 3.86 1.63 24.38
N ARG A 431 3.93 0.79 25.41
CA ARG A 431 4.97 -0.23 25.59
C ARG A 431 4.32 -1.60 25.64
N TYR A 432 4.91 -2.58 24.97
CA TYR A 432 4.47 -3.96 25.03
C TYR A 432 4.99 -4.66 26.26
N ASP A 433 4.12 -5.26 27.04
CA ASP A 433 4.44 -6.10 28.19
C ASP A 433 4.50 -7.55 27.74
N ASP A 434 5.72 -8.08 27.52
CA ASP A 434 5.95 -9.46 27.05
C ASP A 434 5.34 -10.50 28.01
N ALA A 435 5.27 -10.21 29.33
CA ALA A 435 4.70 -11.13 30.30
C ALA A 435 3.16 -11.19 30.26
N LYS A 436 2.51 -10.08 29.93
CA LYS A 436 1.06 -9.97 29.82
C LYS A 436 0.57 -10.11 28.38
N GLN A 437 1.49 -10.17 27.42
CA GLN A 437 1.20 -10.24 25.99
C GLN A 437 0.24 -9.13 25.51
N ARG A 438 0.48 -7.90 26.00
CA ARG A 438 -0.39 -6.76 25.67
C ARG A 438 0.33 -5.41 25.71
N TRP A 439 -0.18 -4.49 24.92
CA TRP A 439 0.25 -3.10 24.97
C TRP A 439 -0.31 -2.40 26.21
N MET A 440 0.51 -1.60 26.82
CA MET A 440 0.16 -0.71 27.91
C MET A 440 0.55 0.71 27.54
N ARG A 441 -0.28 1.67 27.81
CA ARG A 441 0.12 3.07 27.66
C ARG A 441 1.31 3.35 28.54
N ALA A 442 2.30 4.01 27.97
CA ALA A 442 3.57 4.32 28.61
C ALA A 442 3.95 5.77 28.34
N GLY A 443 4.77 6.32 29.26
CA GLY A 443 5.30 7.65 29.10
C GLY A 443 4.33 8.74 29.57
N MET A 444 4.62 9.32 30.73
CA MET A 444 3.98 10.53 31.17
C MET A 444 4.81 11.72 30.67
N PHE A 445 4.24 12.53 29.79
CA PHE A 445 4.88 13.74 29.28
C PHE A 445 4.63 14.89 30.27
N LEU A 446 5.73 15.48 30.77
CA LEU A 446 5.69 16.54 31.75
C LEU A 446 6.14 17.85 31.09
N GLN A 447 5.26 18.83 31.09
CA GLN A 447 5.57 20.22 30.81
C GLN A 447 5.67 20.95 32.15
N ASP A 448 6.79 21.61 32.42
CA ASP A 448 7.04 22.49 33.60
C ASP A 448 6.93 21.84 34.99
N GLY A 449 7.33 20.58 35.16
CA GLY A 449 7.45 19.98 36.51
C GLY A 449 6.12 19.79 37.29
N SER A 450 5.00 20.03 36.67
CA SER A 450 3.70 19.79 37.29
C SER A 450 3.30 18.33 37.13
N GLN A 451 3.18 17.60 38.24
CA GLN A 451 2.68 16.26 38.27
C GLN A 451 1.16 16.27 38.01
N THR A 452 0.72 15.82 36.85
CA THR A 452 -0.66 15.38 36.66
C THR A 452 -0.66 13.86 36.57
N SER A 453 -0.87 13.23 37.71
CA SER A 453 -1.16 11.80 37.79
C SER A 453 -2.60 11.56 37.38
N ARG A 454 -2.84 10.93 36.22
CA ARG A 454 -4.09 10.23 35.94
C ARG A 454 -3.84 9.05 35.02
N GLU A 455 -4.10 7.86 35.58
CA GLU A 455 -4.09 6.58 34.87
C GLU A 455 -5.33 6.35 33.97
N ASP A 456 -6.21 7.31 33.83
CA ASP A 456 -7.50 7.12 33.14
C ASP A 456 -7.42 7.48 31.66
N ILE A 457 -7.92 6.54 30.86
CA ILE A 457 -7.89 6.42 29.39
C ILE A 457 -8.87 7.37 28.67
N ALA A 458 -9.45 8.37 29.34
CA ALA A 458 -10.37 9.31 28.69
C ALA A 458 -9.63 10.53 28.10
N PRO A 459 -9.93 10.96 26.87
CA PRO A 459 -9.40 12.21 26.32
C PRO A 459 -10.14 13.37 27.00
N GLU A 460 -9.51 14.01 27.99
CA GLU A 460 -9.98 15.32 28.40
C GLU A 460 -9.58 16.38 27.36
N ALA A 461 -10.58 17.10 26.89
CA ALA A 461 -10.44 18.22 25.99
C ALA A 461 -9.58 19.31 26.69
N GLY A 462 -8.41 19.62 26.09
CA GLY A 462 -7.69 20.80 26.56
C GLY A 462 -6.24 20.93 26.09
N HIS A 463 -5.43 19.93 26.09
CA HIS A 463 -4.08 19.93 25.47
C HIS A 463 -3.80 18.50 25.03
N GLY A 464 -3.74 18.27 23.73
CA GLY A 464 -3.49 16.95 23.16
C GLY A 464 -2.13 16.40 23.62
N ARG A 465 -2.05 15.08 23.79
CA ARG A 465 -0.77 14.42 24.06
C ARG A 465 0.16 14.67 22.87
N PRO A 466 1.48 14.86 23.12
CA PRO A 466 2.43 15.07 22.03
C PRO A 466 2.38 13.94 21.01
N VAL A 467 2.29 14.30 19.74
CA VAL A 467 2.42 13.34 18.64
C VAL A 467 3.90 13.06 18.46
N VAL A 468 4.29 11.80 18.66
CA VAL A 468 5.66 11.35 18.57
C VAL A 468 6.06 11.17 17.11
N ASN A 469 7.10 11.87 16.67
CA ASN A 469 7.66 11.80 15.33
C ASN A 469 8.87 10.85 15.26
N ASP A 470 9.71 10.82 16.30
CA ASP A 470 10.90 9.97 16.36
C ASP A 470 11.26 9.66 17.82
N VAL A 471 11.83 8.47 18.05
CA VAL A 471 12.32 8.04 19.33
C VAL A 471 13.75 7.57 19.17
N PHE A 472 14.65 8.09 20.01
CA PHE A 472 16.03 7.66 20.07
C PHE A 472 16.32 7.09 21.46
N THR A 473 16.83 5.85 21.50
CA THR A 473 17.23 5.18 22.74
C THR A 473 18.65 4.64 22.59
N SER A 474 19.60 5.16 23.35
CA SER A 474 20.98 4.69 23.36
C SER A 474 21.57 4.89 24.74
N GLY A 475 22.09 3.84 25.35
CA GLY A 475 22.69 3.88 26.68
C GLY A 475 21.72 4.49 27.71
N THR A 476 22.08 5.64 28.27
CA THR A 476 21.27 6.39 29.25
C THR A 476 20.43 7.50 28.61
N ALA A 477 20.60 7.75 27.31
CA ALA A 477 19.91 8.83 26.60
C ALA A 477 18.65 8.32 25.92
N TRP A 478 17.49 8.66 26.47
CA TRP A 478 16.19 8.43 25.84
C TRP A 478 15.60 9.79 25.47
N LEU A 479 15.44 10.02 24.17
CA LEU A 479 14.93 11.26 23.61
C LEU A 479 13.75 10.99 22.70
N THR A 480 12.75 11.85 22.71
CA THR A 480 11.66 11.80 21.76
C THR A 480 11.40 13.14 21.11
N ALA A 481 11.35 13.13 19.79
CA ALA A 481 10.95 14.24 18.94
C ALA A 481 9.44 14.24 18.79
N THR A 482 8.80 15.37 19.06
CA THR A 482 7.35 15.49 19.01
C THR A 482 6.90 16.77 18.30
N ASP A 483 5.60 16.87 18.00
CA ASP A 483 4.96 18.09 17.50
C ASP A 483 4.96 19.24 18.52
N GLN A 484 5.18 18.93 19.82
CA GLN A 484 5.25 19.89 20.92
C GLN A 484 6.68 20.13 21.42
N GLY A 485 7.71 19.61 20.74
CA GLY A 485 9.10 19.83 21.08
C GLY A 485 9.89 18.54 21.32
N LEU A 486 11.01 18.69 22.03
CA LEU A 486 11.90 17.61 22.43
C LEU A 486 11.67 17.24 23.89
N PHE A 487 11.61 15.95 24.18
CA PHE A 487 11.52 15.42 25.53
C PHE A 487 12.64 14.42 25.81
N GLU A 488 13.12 14.41 27.09
CA GLU A 488 14.10 13.47 27.60
C GLU A 488 13.47 12.57 28.68
N SER A 489 13.78 11.29 28.64
CA SER A 489 13.50 10.36 29.73
C SER A 489 14.81 9.86 30.37
N ARG A 490 14.85 9.81 31.68
CA ARG A 490 15.97 9.26 32.49
C ARG A 490 15.57 8.00 33.24
N ASP A 491 14.36 7.54 33.07
CA ASP A 491 13.75 6.38 33.74
C ASP A 491 13.21 5.34 32.74
N GLN A 492 13.89 5.22 31.58
CA GLN A 492 13.55 4.29 30.52
C GLN A 492 12.13 4.48 29.99
N GLY A 493 11.75 5.73 29.70
CA GLY A 493 10.50 6.06 29.04
C GLY A 493 9.28 6.11 29.99
N ARG A 494 9.44 5.98 31.31
CA ARG A 494 8.31 6.09 32.24
C ARG A 494 7.82 7.53 32.35
N THR A 495 8.76 8.46 32.45
CA THR A 495 8.48 9.90 32.44
C THR A 495 9.33 10.61 31.40
N TRP A 496 8.75 11.61 30.76
CA TRP A 496 9.37 12.41 29.72
C TRP A 496 9.31 13.88 30.10
N ASN A 497 10.47 14.51 30.26
CA ASN A 497 10.59 15.90 30.64
C ASN A 497 10.95 16.75 29.40
N ALA A 498 10.28 17.88 29.24
CA ALA A 498 10.54 18.77 28.11
C ALA A 498 11.97 19.35 28.20
N LEU A 499 12.73 19.23 27.10
CA LEU A 499 14.00 19.91 26.89
C LEU A 499 13.76 21.14 26.00
N ARG A 500 13.95 22.33 26.59
CA ARG A 500 13.72 23.60 25.90
C ARG A 500 14.97 24.01 25.11
N PHE A 501 14.81 24.24 23.82
CA PHE A 501 15.88 24.64 22.89
C PHE A 501 15.60 25.95 22.12
N GLY A 502 14.55 26.67 22.50
CA GLY A 502 14.18 27.94 21.85
C GLY A 502 12.94 28.56 22.47
N PRO A 503 12.50 29.71 21.98
CA PRO A 503 11.29 30.37 22.46
C PRO A 503 10.06 29.64 21.91
N GLY A 504 9.23 29.09 22.83
CA GLY A 504 8.00 28.39 22.50
C GLY A 504 8.18 26.90 22.18
N GLU A 505 7.07 26.23 21.92
CA GLU A 505 7.00 24.83 21.51
C GLU A 505 7.21 24.76 19.99
N LEU A 506 8.35 24.23 19.56
CA LEU A 506 8.67 24.02 18.15
C LEU A 506 8.61 22.54 17.81
N PRO A 507 7.86 22.13 16.78
CA PRO A 507 7.86 20.75 16.33
C PRO A 507 9.26 20.24 15.99
N VAL A 508 9.60 19.08 16.54
CA VAL A 508 10.84 18.33 16.23
C VAL A 508 10.48 17.13 15.39
N GLN A 509 11.17 16.96 14.27
CA GLN A 509 10.92 15.88 13.33
C GLN A 509 11.75 14.64 13.66
N SER A 510 13.02 14.82 13.98
CA SER A 510 13.94 13.73 14.28
C SER A 510 15.02 14.15 15.24
N VAL A 511 15.54 13.20 16.03
CA VAL A 511 16.60 13.43 17.03
C VAL A 511 17.59 12.27 17.04
N ARG A 512 18.87 12.61 17.16
CA ARG A 512 19.95 11.66 17.42
C ARG A 512 20.88 12.21 18.51
N ALA A 513 21.47 11.30 19.28
CA ALA A 513 22.43 11.68 20.31
C ALA A 513 23.61 10.70 20.38
N SER A 514 24.69 11.15 21.00
CA SER A 514 25.81 10.29 21.42
C SER A 514 25.35 9.29 22.49
N ALA A 515 26.05 8.16 22.61
CA ALA A 515 25.72 7.11 23.59
C ALA A 515 25.69 7.60 25.06
N ASP A 516 26.47 8.61 25.38
CA ASP A 516 26.51 9.26 26.71
C ASP A 516 25.46 10.38 26.85
N GLY A 517 24.71 10.68 25.81
CA GLY A 517 23.68 11.73 25.79
C GLY A 517 24.21 13.17 25.81
N ARG A 518 25.53 13.39 25.75
CA ARG A 518 26.09 14.75 25.79
C ARG A 518 25.87 15.52 24.51
N VAL A 519 26.06 14.87 23.38
CA VAL A 519 25.91 15.49 22.07
C VAL A 519 24.52 15.15 21.55
N ILE A 520 23.71 16.16 21.30
CA ILE A 520 22.35 16.00 20.75
C ILE A 520 22.25 16.78 19.44
N ARG A 521 21.69 16.16 18.44
CA ARG A 521 21.39 16.76 17.14
C ARG A 521 19.91 16.52 16.82
N LEU A 522 19.20 17.57 16.50
CA LEU A 522 17.80 17.45 16.14
C LEU A 522 17.44 18.30 14.93
N VAL A 523 16.38 17.88 14.26
CA VAL A 523 15.75 18.59 13.16
C VAL A 523 14.43 19.14 13.65
N SER A 524 14.25 20.44 13.54
CA SER A 524 12.99 21.13 13.80
C SER A 524 12.38 21.69 12.50
N SER A 525 11.18 22.22 12.61
CA SER A 525 10.51 22.90 11.49
C SER A 525 11.26 24.17 11.00
N ARG A 526 12.22 24.69 11.77
CA ARG A 526 12.99 25.89 11.45
C ARG A 526 14.44 25.64 11.06
N GLY A 527 14.92 24.40 11.16
CA GLY A 527 16.32 24.06 10.90
C GLY A 527 16.86 23.06 11.91
N MET A 528 18.18 22.94 11.96
CA MET A 528 18.85 22.03 12.88
C MET A 528 19.20 22.73 14.17
N VAL A 529 19.20 22.00 15.28
CA VAL A 529 19.54 22.49 16.60
C VAL A 529 20.50 21.52 17.26
N PHE A 530 21.60 22.04 17.80
CA PHE A 530 22.70 21.28 18.35
C PHE A 530 22.92 21.61 19.82
N SER A 531 23.21 20.59 20.61
CA SER A 531 23.71 20.68 21.94
C SER A 531 24.93 19.79 22.11
N ASP A 532 25.98 20.27 22.79
CA ASP A 532 27.18 19.50 23.11
C ASP A 532 27.34 19.29 24.62
N ASP A 533 26.32 19.66 25.41
CA ASP A 533 26.35 19.67 26.88
C ASP A 533 25.08 19.02 27.49
N ALA A 534 24.50 18.02 26.81
CA ALA A 534 23.32 17.31 27.24
C ALA A 534 22.05 18.20 27.34
N GLY A 535 21.87 19.11 26.40
CA GLY A 535 20.69 19.96 26.34
C GLY A 535 20.70 21.17 27.28
N ARG A 536 21.84 21.50 27.89
CA ARG A 536 21.95 22.68 28.75
C ARG A 536 22.05 23.97 27.94
N SER A 537 22.76 23.92 26.82
CA SER A 537 22.82 25.00 25.83
C SER A 537 22.59 24.49 24.43
N TRP A 538 22.08 25.38 23.56
CA TRP A 538 21.68 25.04 22.22
C TRP A 538 22.16 26.08 21.21
N SER A 539 22.61 25.61 20.04
CA SER A 539 22.96 26.43 18.89
C SER A 539 22.10 26.07 17.69
N TRP A 540 21.74 27.08 16.89
CA TRP A 540 20.96 26.90 15.67
C TRP A 540 21.89 26.84 14.46
N HIS A 541 21.58 25.92 13.56
CA HIS A 541 22.31 25.70 12.32
C HIS A 541 21.33 25.63 11.15
N ASP A 542 21.65 26.36 10.10
CA ASP A 542 20.80 26.39 8.92
C ASP A 542 21.06 25.16 8.04
N LEU A 543 20.01 24.57 7.53
CA LEU A 543 20.08 23.67 6.37
C LEU A 543 20.10 24.52 5.09
N PRO A 544 20.66 24.01 3.99
CA PRO A 544 20.55 24.68 2.69
C PRO A 544 19.09 25.00 2.37
N LEU A 545 18.82 26.25 1.94
CA LEU A 545 17.45 26.73 1.62
C LEU A 545 16.75 25.82 0.62
N GLU A 546 17.49 25.20 -0.29
CA GLU A 546 17.00 24.26 -1.29
C GLU A 546 16.53 22.90 -0.71
N SER A 547 16.77 22.61 0.57
CA SER A 547 16.33 21.35 1.17
C SER A 547 14.82 21.24 1.28
N GLY A 548 14.10 22.34 1.31
CA GLY A 548 12.64 22.36 1.49
C GLY A 548 12.17 21.90 2.87
N GLY A 549 13.10 21.66 3.80
CA GLY A 549 12.84 21.13 5.14
C GLY A 549 13.32 19.70 5.33
N ALA A 550 13.85 19.42 6.51
CA ALA A 550 14.36 18.10 6.89
C ALA A 550 13.27 17.26 7.55
N LEU A 551 13.30 15.96 7.30
CA LEU A 551 12.32 14.98 7.75
C LEU A 551 12.91 13.96 8.72
N LYS A 552 14.10 13.45 8.40
CA LYS A 552 14.80 12.42 9.18
C LYS A 552 16.27 12.79 9.31
N LEU A 553 16.83 12.52 10.45
CA LEU A 553 18.26 12.69 10.74
C LEU A 553 18.87 11.33 11.05
N GLU A 554 20.02 11.04 10.47
CA GLU A 554 20.84 9.90 10.84
C GLU A 554 22.27 10.32 11.12
N TRP A 555 22.95 9.54 11.96
CA TRP A 555 24.31 9.83 12.43
C TRP A 555 25.22 8.62 12.22
N SER A 556 26.33 8.83 11.51
CA SER A 556 27.36 7.80 11.28
C SER A 556 28.71 8.27 11.79
N GLY A 557 29.34 7.44 12.63
CA GLY A 557 30.65 7.78 13.21
C GLY A 557 30.61 9.00 14.13
N GLU A 558 31.69 9.82 14.13
CA GLU A 558 31.80 10.96 15.04
C GLU A 558 31.28 12.27 14.43
N SER A 559 31.41 12.46 13.11
CA SER A 559 31.16 13.73 12.43
C SER A 559 30.23 13.70 11.23
N THR A 560 29.79 12.52 10.79
CA THR A 560 28.96 12.42 9.59
C THR A 560 27.48 12.39 9.95
N LEU A 561 26.74 13.39 9.50
CA LEU A 561 25.30 13.49 9.64
C LEU A 561 24.64 13.39 8.25
N LEU A 562 23.51 12.69 8.17
CA LEU A 562 22.68 12.64 6.99
C LEU A 562 21.29 13.15 7.33
N VAL A 563 20.73 13.91 6.40
CA VAL A 563 19.36 14.41 6.50
C VAL A 563 18.58 14.01 5.26
N ALA A 564 17.49 13.29 5.48
CA ALA A 564 16.43 13.11 4.48
C ALA A 564 15.59 14.40 4.42
N ALA A 565 15.44 14.97 3.24
CA ALA A 565 14.77 16.24 3.03
C ALA A 565 13.78 16.18 1.87
N GLN A 566 12.98 17.23 1.71
CA GLN A 566 11.96 17.31 0.64
C GLN A 566 12.56 17.25 -0.78
N THR A 567 13.82 17.63 -0.94
CA THR A 567 14.47 17.67 -2.26
C THR A 567 15.61 16.66 -2.43
N GLY A 568 15.82 15.77 -1.45
CA GLY A 568 16.86 14.74 -1.52
C GLY A 568 17.57 14.46 -0.20
N VAL A 569 18.78 13.89 -0.30
CA VAL A 569 19.64 13.59 0.84
C VAL A 569 20.75 14.64 0.94
N TYR A 570 20.96 15.16 2.14
CA TYR A 570 22.03 16.09 2.44
C TYR A 570 23.00 15.45 3.44
N ILE A 571 24.29 15.63 3.22
CA ILE A 571 25.36 15.04 4.04
C ILE A 571 26.24 16.17 4.59
N SER A 572 26.49 16.11 5.89
CA SER A 572 27.55 16.86 6.56
C SER A 572 28.63 15.88 6.99
N ARG A 573 29.91 16.26 6.79
CA ARG A 573 31.06 15.46 7.22
C ARG A 573 31.86 16.16 8.33
N ASP A 574 31.35 17.28 8.82
CA ASP A 574 31.94 18.15 9.85
C ASP A 574 30.99 18.39 11.02
N ALA A 575 30.25 17.36 11.41
CA ALA A 575 29.28 17.36 12.52
C ALA A 575 28.14 18.39 12.37
N GLY A 576 27.77 18.74 11.11
CA GLY A 576 26.64 19.62 10.84
C GLY A 576 26.98 21.08 10.57
N TRP A 577 28.28 21.44 10.52
CA TRP A 577 28.70 22.81 10.24
C TRP A 577 28.53 23.21 8.78
N SER A 578 28.79 22.27 7.86
CA SER A 578 28.49 22.45 6.44
C SER A 578 27.75 21.27 5.86
N TRP A 579 26.93 21.55 4.85
CA TRP A 579 26.07 20.56 4.22
C TRP A 579 26.25 20.55 2.72
N GLY A 580 26.45 19.37 2.16
CA GLY A 580 26.44 19.13 0.72
C GLY A 580 25.18 18.33 0.34
N ARG A 581 24.57 18.69 -0.78
CA ARG A 581 23.57 17.85 -1.40
C ARG A 581 24.26 16.72 -2.16
N GLU A 582 24.01 15.49 -1.72
CA GLU A 582 24.56 14.33 -2.42
C GLU A 582 23.69 13.99 -3.61
N GLN A 583 24.24 14.13 -4.81
CA GLN A 583 23.50 13.91 -6.06
C GLN A 583 24.07 12.76 -6.91
N ALA A 584 25.17 12.16 -6.54
CA ALA A 584 25.80 11.10 -7.34
C ALA A 584 24.93 9.82 -7.34
N GLY A 585 24.01 9.74 -8.29
CA GLY A 585 23.13 8.60 -8.48
C GLY A 585 21.77 8.66 -7.77
N LEU A 586 21.51 9.70 -6.94
CA LEU A 586 20.17 9.90 -6.36
C LEU A 586 19.28 10.78 -7.23
N PRO A 587 17.97 10.50 -7.33
CA PRO A 587 17.02 11.39 -7.99
C PRO A 587 16.80 12.66 -7.15
N GLY A 588 16.36 13.74 -7.79
CA GLY A 588 16.00 14.99 -7.11
C GLY A 588 14.61 14.93 -6.45
N ALA A 589 14.25 13.81 -5.84
CA ALA A 589 12.97 13.55 -5.20
C ALA A 589 13.08 13.64 -3.68
N ARG A 590 11.96 13.70 -2.99
CA ARG A 590 11.89 13.65 -1.53
C ARG A 590 12.51 12.35 -1.00
N ALA A 591 13.40 12.47 -0.03
CA ALA A 591 13.90 11.34 0.74
C ALA A 591 12.95 11.06 1.93
N GLN A 592 12.47 9.83 2.03
CA GLN A 592 11.48 9.42 3.03
C GLN A 592 12.12 8.80 4.27
N GLU A 593 13.09 7.90 4.06
CA GLU A 593 13.73 7.16 5.13
C GLU A 593 15.23 6.97 4.83
N LEU A 594 16.02 6.89 5.87
CA LEU A 594 17.46 6.61 5.83
C LEU A 594 17.76 5.45 6.77
N LEU A 595 18.67 4.58 6.39
CA LEU A 595 19.19 3.51 7.23
C LEU A 595 20.70 3.40 7.01
N LEU A 596 21.47 3.66 8.08
CA LEU A 596 22.93 3.64 8.05
C LEU A 596 23.45 2.39 8.75
N LEU A 597 24.12 1.54 7.99
CA LEU A 597 24.77 0.33 8.48
C LEU A 597 26.26 0.37 8.16
N PRO A 598 27.12 -0.32 8.90
CA PRO A 598 28.56 -0.39 8.58
C PRO A 598 28.79 -0.89 7.14
N GLY A 599 29.34 -0.03 6.29
CA GLY A 599 29.65 -0.32 4.88
C GLY A 599 28.44 -0.39 3.93
N LEU A 600 27.25 0.00 4.40
CA LEU A 600 26.05 0.05 3.56
C LEU A 600 25.06 1.10 4.08
N TRP A 601 24.82 2.14 3.29
CA TRP A 601 23.79 3.13 3.57
C TRP A 601 22.64 2.97 2.60
N LEU A 602 21.44 3.17 3.09
CA LEU A 602 20.20 3.09 2.31
C LEU A 602 19.42 4.39 2.40
N ALA A 603 18.85 4.80 1.27
CA ALA A 603 17.95 5.94 1.17
C ALA A 603 16.69 5.53 0.39
N SER A 604 15.54 5.69 0.99
CA SER A 604 14.26 5.54 0.30
C SER A 604 13.83 6.89 -0.27
N MET A 605 13.58 6.90 -1.58
CA MET A 605 13.22 8.09 -2.34
C MET A 605 11.77 7.97 -2.83
N GLU A 606 10.97 9.01 -2.58
CA GLU A 606 9.56 9.06 -3.01
C GLU A 606 9.45 8.86 -4.53
N SER A 607 8.53 8.00 -4.95
CA SER A 607 8.26 7.65 -6.36
C SER A 607 9.48 7.19 -7.16
N SER A 608 10.60 6.87 -6.49
CA SER A 608 11.85 6.48 -7.16
C SER A 608 12.48 5.21 -6.59
N GLY A 609 11.98 4.73 -5.45
CA GLY A 609 12.38 3.48 -4.83
C GLY A 609 13.57 3.58 -3.88
N LEU A 610 14.27 2.45 -3.68
CA LEU A 610 15.36 2.32 -2.73
C LEU A 610 16.72 2.47 -3.41
N TYR A 611 17.63 3.23 -2.78
CA TYR A 611 19.00 3.43 -3.22
C TYR A 611 20.00 2.98 -2.15
N ALA A 612 21.13 2.46 -2.57
CA ALA A 612 22.20 1.99 -1.70
C ALA A 612 23.52 2.67 -2.04
N SER A 613 24.27 3.04 -1.00
CA SER A 613 25.66 3.49 -1.08
C SER A 613 26.55 2.52 -0.29
N ARG A 614 27.75 2.23 -0.83
CA ARG A 614 28.77 1.40 -0.18
C ARG A 614 30.06 2.17 0.09
N ASP A 615 30.06 3.44 -0.19
CA ASP A 615 31.19 4.36 -0.10
C ASP A 615 30.84 5.59 0.75
N GLU A 616 30.03 5.36 1.78
CA GLU A 616 29.60 6.39 2.75
C GLU A 616 28.92 7.60 2.08
N GLY A 617 28.06 7.33 1.11
CA GLY A 617 27.25 8.34 0.44
C GLY A 617 27.96 9.10 -0.67
N LEU A 618 29.19 8.71 -1.09
CA LEU A 618 29.87 9.33 -2.24
C LEU A 618 29.20 8.98 -3.57
N SER A 619 28.64 7.77 -3.68
CA SER A 619 27.82 7.37 -4.79
C SER A 619 26.65 6.47 -4.37
N TRP A 620 25.56 6.55 -5.14
CA TRP A 620 24.35 5.80 -4.86
C TRP A 620 23.91 5.03 -6.10
N ALA A 621 23.44 3.81 -5.88
CA ALA A 621 22.90 2.97 -6.94
C ALA A 621 21.50 2.49 -6.56
N ARG A 622 20.57 2.52 -7.51
CA ARG A 622 19.21 2.00 -7.30
C ARG A 622 19.27 0.50 -6.99
N VAL A 623 18.60 0.10 -5.93
CA VAL A 623 18.44 -1.30 -5.55
C VAL A 623 17.35 -1.91 -6.43
N ARG A 624 17.75 -2.74 -7.40
CA ARG A 624 16.83 -3.33 -8.37
C ARG A 624 16.22 -4.63 -7.84
N ASN A 625 14.93 -4.80 -8.00
CA ASN A 625 14.26 -6.07 -7.73
C ASN A 625 14.44 -7.01 -8.94
N LYS A 626 15.14 -8.12 -8.76
CA LYS A 626 15.27 -9.19 -9.77
C LYS A 626 14.28 -10.33 -9.56
N SER A 627 13.28 -10.15 -8.71
CA SER A 627 12.30 -11.18 -8.38
C SER A 627 11.19 -11.27 -9.42
N THR A 628 11.50 -11.68 -10.66
CA THR A 628 10.45 -12.23 -11.52
C THR A 628 10.98 -13.44 -12.23
N ALA A 629 10.26 -14.54 -12.13
CA ALA A 629 10.52 -15.80 -12.84
C ALA A 629 10.54 -15.66 -14.38
N ASN A 630 10.26 -14.48 -14.91
CA ASN A 630 10.17 -14.18 -16.35
C ASN A 630 11.02 -12.99 -16.79
N GLY A 631 11.92 -12.45 -15.97
CA GLY A 631 12.88 -11.41 -16.41
C GLY A 631 12.27 -10.04 -16.77
N ALA A 632 10.98 -9.85 -16.60
CA ALA A 632 10.36 -8.55 -16.75
C ALA A 632 10.60 -7.75 -15.46
N GLU A 633 11.37 -6.67 -15.56
CA GLU A 633 11.41 -5.64 -14.53
C GLU A 633 9.98 -5.09 -14.44
N THR A 634 9.27 -5.35 -13.34
CA THR A 634 8.04 -4.60 -13.06
C THR A 634 8.45 -3.16 -12.83
N ALA A 635 8.11 -2.32 -13.78
CA ALA A 635 8.44 -0.89 -13.78
C ALA A 635 7.57 -0.07 -12.80
N GLY A 636 7.09 -0.68 -11.72
CA GLY A 636 6.45 0.02 -10.62
C GLY A 636 7.52 0.59 -9.69
N GLU A 637 7.49 1.89 -9.46
CA GLU A 637 8.34 2.55 -8.48
C GLU A 637 7.76 2.29 -7.09
N VAL A 638 8.27 1.23 -6.42
CA VAL A 638 7.81 0.87 -5.06
C VAL A 638 8.38 1.87 -4.05
N GLU A 639 7.52 2.48 -3.29
CA GLU A 639 7.91 3.37 -2.18
C GLU A 639 8.14 2.57 -0.89
N PHE A 640 9.22 2.87 -0.19
CA PHE A 640 9.61 2.21 1.05
C PHE A 640 9.64 3.21 2.21
N PRO A 641 8.51 3.51 2.83
CA PRO A 641 8.44 4.46 3.94
C PRO A 641 9.09 3.94 5.23
N ALA A 642 9.46 2.66 5.30
CA ALA A 642 10.00 2.04 6.50
C ALA A 642 11.17 1.13 6.16
N LEU A 643 12.28 1.30 6.89
CA LEU A 643 13.47 0.47 6.79
C LEU A 643 13.92 0.02 8.18
N ALA A 644 14.28 -1.25 8.33
CA ALA A 644 14.93 -1.77 9.52
C ALA A 644 15.93 -2.85 9.13
N ALA A 645 16.94 -3.09 9.95
CA ALA A 645 17.95 -4.09 9.67
C ALA A 645 18.34 -4.91 10.89
N GLU A 646 18.68 -6.16 10.63
CA GLU A 646 19.48 -7.01 11.48
C GLU A 646 20.92 -6.94 10.99
N GLU A 647 21.76 -6.12 11.63
CA GLU A 647 23.14 -5.88 11.17
C GLU A 647 23.22 -5.62 9.64
N SER A 648 24.34 -5.77 9.00
CA SER A 648 24.49 -5.43 7.56
C SER A 648 24.01 -6.51 6.58
N GLN A 649 23.29 -7.55 7.00
CA GLN A 649 22.99 -8.72 6.14
C GLN A 649 21.51 -8.85 5.77
N ARG A 650 20.60 -8.52 6.67
CA ARG A 650 19.15 -8.68 6.45
C ARG A 650 18.45 -7.34 6.69
N ILE A 651 17.82 -6.83 5.66
CA ILE A 651 17.13 -5.54 5.71
C ILE A 651 15.65 -5.79 5.40
N PHE A 652 14.81 -5.29 6.27
CA PHE A 652 13.38 -5.25 6.09
C PHE A 652 12.99 -3.89 5.51
N ALA A 653 12.32 -3.92 4.37
CA ALA A 653 11.82 -2.73 3.68
C ALA A 653 10.30 -2.80 3.58
N GLY A 654 9.63 -1.98 4.35
CA GLY A 654 8.18 -1.84 4.33
C GLY A 654 7.73 -0.98 3.18
N SER A 655 6.85 -1.52 2.33
CA SER A 655 6.33 -0.84 1.17
C SER A 655 5.03 -0.07 1.49
N ALA A 656 4.80 1.00 0.73
CA ALA A 656 3.55 1.76 0.78
C ALA A 656 2.35 0.99 0.19
N SER A 657 2.59 -0.07 -0.62
CA SER A 657 1.52 -0.78 -1.33
C SER A 657 1.76 -2.29 -1.54
N GLU A 658 2.98 -2.79 -1.37
CA GLU A 658 3.35 -4.16 -1.74
C GLU A 658 3.81 -5.01 -0.54
N GLY A 659 3.43 -4.66 0.66
CA GLY A 659 3.77 -5.40 1.88
C GLY A 659 5.19 -5.17 2.35
N LEU A 660 5.78 -6.20 2.94
CA LEU A 660 7.12 -6.16 3.52
C LEU A 660 8.07 -7.03 2.70
N TYR A 661 9.23 -6.46 2.39
CA TYR A 661 10.31 -7.16 1.71
C TYR A 661 11.48 -7.42 2.64
N LEU A 662 12.11 -8.56 2.44
CA LEU A 662 13.40 -8.91 3.01
C LEU A 662 14.47 -8.83 1.90
N LEU A 663 15.48 -7.99 2.13
CA LEU A 663 16.66 -7.88 1.27
C LEU A 663 17.82 -8.61 1.93
N GLU A 664 18.40 -9.55 1.23
CA GLU A 664 19.65 -10.21 1.64
C GLU A 664 20.80 -9.67 0.79
N PHE A 665 21.70 -8.94 1.43
CA PHE A 665 22.95 -8.54 0.80
C PHE A 665 23.99 -9.65 1.00
N GLY A 666 24.39 -10.32 -0.08
CA GLY A 666 25.45 -11.33 -0.02
C GLY A 666 26.71 -10.80 0.67
N ARG A 667 27.36 -11.60 1.51
CA ARG A 667 28.61 -11.25 2.20
C ARG A 667 29.65 -10.71 1.22
N VAL A 668 29.82 -9.41 1.18
CA VAL A 668 31.04 -8.80 0.67
C VAL A 668 32.08 -8.96 1.78
N LEU A 669 32.87 -10.02 1.70
CA LEU A 669 34.08 -10.12 2.51
C LEU A 669 34.90 -8.87 2.22
N SER A 670 34.97 -7.96 3.19
CA SER A 670 35.83 -6.79 3.08
C SER A 670 37.25 -7.26 2.87
N ALA A 671 37.87 -6.82 1.79
CA ALA A 671 39.31 -7.07 1.53
C ALA A 671 40.22 -6.50 2.64
N ALA A 672 39.67 -5.66 3.52
CA ALA A 672 40.32 -5.10 4.70
C ALA A 672 40.51 -6.10 5.85
N ALA A 673 39.62 -7.11 5.99
CA ALA A 673 39.73 -8.10 7.07
C ALA A 673 40.78 -9.20 6.79
N ARG A 674 41.26 -9.35 5.57
CA ARG A 674 42.30 -10.32 5.21
C ARG A 674 43.73 -9.88 5.51
N LYS A 675 43.97 -8.58 5.76
CA LYS A 675 45.32 -8.07 6.04
C LYS A 675 45.79 -8.19 7.48
N ASN A 676 44.91 -8.52 8.42
CA ASN A 676 45.30 -8.58 9.84
C ASN A 676 45.50 -10.01 10.39
N ASN A 677 45.40 -11.07 9.58
CA ASN A 677 45.60 -12.45 10.02
C ASN A 677 46.78 -13.19 9.33
N GLU A 678 47.69 -12.48 8.68
CA GLU A 678 48.98 -13.06 8.31
C GLU A 678 50.00 -12.73 9.41
N GLU A 679 50.05 -13.52 10.45
CA GLU A 679 51.23 -13.59 11.32
C GLU A 679 52.45 -14.07 10.50
N PRO A 680 53.60 -13.43 10.64
CA PRO A 680 54.80 -13.92 9.97
C PRO A 680 55.27 -15.22 10.66
N ALA A 681 55.49 -16.25 9.84
CA ALA A 681 56.05 -17.50 10.29
C ALA A 681 57.42 -17.28 10.99
N PRO A 682 57.70 -17.98 12.12
CA PRO A 682 58.99 -17.81 12.78
C PRO A 682 60.11 -18.43 11.90
N SER A 683 61.15 -17.64 11.65
CA SER A 683 62.38 -18.08 11.05
C SER A 683 63.14 -19.02 12.04
N GLY A 684 63.14 -20.33 11.71
CA GLY A 684 63.93 -21.29 12.43
C GLY A 684 65.40 -21.32 11.89
N HIS A 685 66.30 -21.27 12.81
CA HIS A 685 67.69 -21.69 12.62
C HIS A 685 67.79 -23.21 12.73
#